data_e7ad1b7a8657a06dc8dd440dda83effb
#
_entry.id   e7ad1b7a8657a06dc8dd440dda83effb
#
_cell.length_a   1.000
_cell.length_b   1.000
_cell.length_c   1.000
_cell.angle_alpha   90.00
_cell.angle_beta   90.00
_cell.angle_gamma   90.00
#
_symmetry.space_group_name_H-M   'P 1'
#
loop_
_entity.id
_entity.type
_entity.pdbx_description
1 polymer ?
#
loop_
_entity_poly.entity_id
_entity_poly.type
_entity_poly.pdbx_seq_one_letter_code
_entity_poly.pdbx_strand_id
1 'polypeptide(L)'
;MSMSAVPTRAKIVIIGGGVGGTSVAYHLAELGEKDVILLDRNELTSGSTFHSAGLVGQLRADPTLTLMNMHSVDLYRKLQDTDTPPSWRECGSIKLASTPERMQEIRRQIGWAKTFGLDLKEISPQEAQNLFPLIDLDGVVGACYMESDGQVDPSQLAMALASGARKNGVQIFTHTRVLEIKTTNGRVSSVVTDKGEIECEIVVNCGGMYAPQIGRMVDVRIPIVPMSHQYLITDNFMDADAPFLPSLRDPDNLIYFRQEVSGLLMGGYERNSKAWSADYKNIDDIPAGFNSMLLPDDWDRFYDIAEASQKRVPKMAEVGIKNFINGPEGFTPDNEFCLGETSVGGFYVAAGFCAHGIAGAGGIGKVVAEWIVAGEPTMDLWHMDIKRFGTSYESPDFTLQRITENYEQYYDIHYPGEERTSARPKFTSPVYEWHKNNGAVFGEKASWERVNYYQNNIGNEALRPQGWLGKHWSSAVQVEHHATRTAAGLFDESSFAKARITGSRAGEFLNYVCANNVVKGIGKTVYTQALNSKAGIESDYTVTQTGDDEFMIITGTAFAVHDFGWLEKIRREYSFDNVEITNITRDLACFGIMGPNSRAILQSLTTTDLNHSAFPFMSSQEITIGGIKVRATRITYVGELGWEIYSSVTDGLTVWEKIMEAGKDLGLIPCGYRAIESLRLEKGYRAWAGEINTETNPYEAGLGFAVSLKKENFHGKSAAIAAKESQQRKLVAITFDDITAVPFGSEPIRINGSIRGRIKSGGQGYTIGKAIAYAYLPSDVVEPGTQVDVELFGTWTTGTIQAEPLFDPDNDRIRT
;
A
#
# COMPACT_ATOMS: atom_id res chain seq x y z
N MET A 1 36.91 -17.01 25.61
CA MET A 1 36.73 -17.40 24.20
C MET A 1 37.28 -16.26 23.34
N SER A 2 38.24 -16.55 22.43
CA SER A 2 38.78 -15.55 21.50
C SER A 2 37.60 -14.98 20.69
N MET A 3 37.35 -13.68 20.77
CA MET A 3 36.41 -13.01 19.86
C MET A 3 36.89 -13.29 18.44
N SER A 4 36.11 -14.03 17.66
CA SER A 4 36.42 -14.23 16.23
C SER A 4 36.38 -12.88 15.55
N ALA A 5 37.45 -12.53 14.81
CA ALA A 5 37.47 -11.33 14.02
C ALA A 5 36.34 -11.42 12.96
N VAL A 6 35.71 -10.29 12.66
CA VAL A 6 34.75 -10.24 11.55
C VAL A 6 35.51 -10.47 10.23
N PRO A 7 34.89 -11.10 9.22
CA PRO A 7 35.51 -11.24 7.89
C PRO A 7 35.71 -9.86 7.25
N THR A 8 36.71 -9.72 6.41
CA THR A 8 36.99 -8.48 5.68
C THR A 8 36.08 -8.28 4.47
N ARG A 9 35.32 -9.31 4.09
CA ARG A 9 34.39 -9.28 2.95
C ARG A 9 33.22 -10.22 3.18
N ALA A 10 32.04 -9.81 2.73
CA ALA A 10 30.84 -10.64 2.58
C ALA A 10 29.95 -10.05 1.47
N LYS A 11 29.25 -10.87 0.69
CA LYS A 11 28.33 -10.37 -0.35
C LYS A 11 27.19 -9.58 0.28
N ILE A 12 26.57 -10.11 1.35
CA ILE A 12 25.41 -9.53 2.01
C ILE A 12 25.69 -9.35 3.51
N VAL A 13 25.47 -8.13 4.00
CA VAL A 13 25.55 -7.79 5.42
C VAL A 13 24.15 -7.43 5.94
N ILE A 14 23.65 -8.20 6.91
CA ILE A 14 22.38 -7.92 7.61
C ILE A 14 22.69 -7.20 8.92
N ILE A 15 22.05 -6.06 9.20
CA ILE A 15 22.24 -5.26 10.41
C ILE A 15 20.98 -5.39 11.28
N GLY A 16 21.10 -6.05 12.42
CA GLY A 16 20.06 -6.29 13.41
C GLY A 16 19.67 -7.76 13.54
N GLY A 17 19.81 -8.31 14.72
CA GLY A 17 19.54 -9.71 15.09
C GLY A 17 18.19 -9.93 15.76
N GLY A 18 17.22 -9.07 15.49
CA GLY A 18 15.82 -9.29 15.83
C GLY A 18 15.14 -10.31 14.91
N VAL A 19 13.83 -10.53 15.10
CA VAL A 19 13.08 -11.52 14.32
C VAL A 19 13.10 -11.26 12.81
N GLY A 20 13.11 -9.99 12.38
CA GLY A 20 13.21 -9.61 10.94
C GLY A 20 14.55 -10.03 10.35
N GLY A 21 15.67 -9.63 11.00
CA GLY A 21 17.01 -9.95 10.46
C GLY A 21 17.36 -11.43 10.49
N THR A 22 16.97 -12.14 11.54
CA THR A 22 17.15 -13.60 11.60
C THR A 22 16.32 -14.32 10.56
N SER A 23 15.12 -13.81 10.23
CA SER A 23 14.28 -14.37 9.19
C SER A 23 14.84 -14.10 7.78
N VAL A 24 15.34 -12.90 7.51
CA VAL A 24 16.03 -12.60 6.24
C VAL A 24 17.25 -13.52 6.07
N ALA A 25 18.06 -13.67 7.12
CA ALA A 25 19.23 -14.56 7.11
C ALA A 25 18.84 -16.01 6.83
N TYR A 26 17.77 -16.52 7.46
CA TYR A 26 17.25 -17.87 7.24
C TYR A 26 16.83 -18.08 5.79
N HIS A 27 16.04 -17.19 5.21
CA HIS A 27 15.53 -17.35 3.85
C HIS A 27 16.59 -17.14 2.77
N LEU A 28 17.57 -16.23 2.97
CA LEU A 28 18.72 -16.14 2.07
C LEU A 28 19.50 -17.46 2.03
N ALA A 29 19.71 -18.07 3.19
CA ALA A 29 20.38 -19.37 3.28
C ALA A 29 19.58 -20.51 2.63
N GLU A 30 18.23 -20.52 2.79
CA GLU A 30 17.34 -21.48 2.11
C GLU A 30 17.39 -21.31 0.57
N LEU A 31 17.57 -20.07 0.08
CA LEU A 31 17.75 -19.77 -1.35
C LEU A 31 19.17 -20.09 -1.87
N GLY A 32 20.08 -20.55 -1.01
CA GLY A 32 21.44 -20.96 -1.36
C GLY A 32 22.50 -19.85 -1.27
N GLU A 33 22.14 -18.65 -0.80
CA GLU A 33 23.11 -17.59 -0.54
C GLU A 33 23.87 -17.87 0.75
N LYS A 34 25.19 -18.13 0.65
CA LYS A 34 26.04 -18.51 1.76
C LYS A 34 27.01 -17.43 2.21
N ASP A 35 27.32 -16.46 1.33
CA ASP A 35 28.19 -15.33 1.63
C ASP A 35 27.40 -14.20 2.31
N VAL A 36 26.79 -14.57 3.46
CA VAL A 36 25.89 -13.72 4.23
C VAL A 36 26.39 -13.66 5.67
N ILE A 37 26.46 -12.45 6.21
CA ILE A 37 26.73 -12.21 7.62
C ILE A 37 25.60 -11.42 8.26
N LEU A 38 25.29 -11.73 9.50
CA LEU A 38 24.38 -10.96 10.33
C LEU A 38 25.15 -10.33 11.48
N LEU A 39 25.01 -9.03 11.66
CA LEU A 39 25.64 -8.25 12.72
C LEU A 39 24.59 -7.75 13.70
N ASP A 40 24.80 -7.97 14.99
CA ASP A 40 24.05 -7.30 16.04
C ASP A 40 25.02 -6.60 17.01
N ARG A 41 24.67 -5.38 17.40
CA ARG A 41 25.47 -4.60 18.35
C ARG A 41 25.45 -5.17 19.78
N ASN A 42 24.46 -6.00 20.07
CA ASN A 42 24.26 -6.67 21.36
C ASN A 42 23.98 -8.16 21.13
N GLU A 43 23.23 -8.81 22.01
CA GLU A 43 22.73 -10.16 21.79
C GLU A 43 21.55 -10.18 20.84
N LEU A 44 21.28 -11.33 20.21
CA LEU A 44 20.08 -11.52 19.41
C LEU A 44 18.83 -11.21 20.22
N THR A 45 17.77 -10.72 19.58
CA THR A 45 16.47 -10.39 20.17
C THR A 45 16.43 -9.20 21.13
N SER A 46 17.53 -8.51 21.37
CA SER A 46 17.64 -7.45 22.39
C SER A 46 16.91 -6.12 22.06
N GLY A 47 16.29 -5.99 20.87
CA GLY A 47 15.40 -4.89 20.50
C GLY A 47 13.94 -5.18 20.87
N SER A 48 12.97 -4.78 20.01
CA SER A 48 11.52 -5.00 20.27
C SER A 48 11.10 -6.47 20.30
N THR A 49 11.91 -7.39 19.78
CA THR A 49 11.55 -8.80 19.69
C THR A 49 11.28 -9.44 21.07
N PHE A 50 12.11 -9.15 22.09
CA PHE A 50 12.01 -9.85 23.38
C PHE A 50 10.74 -9.49 24.18
N HIS A 51 10.16 -8.31 23.93
CA HIS A 51 8.97 -7.86 24.64
C HIS A 51 7.70 -7.88 23.77
N SER A 52 7.72 -8.56 22.62
CA SER A 52 6.54 -8.72 21.77
C SER A 52 5.53 -9.69 22.37
N ALA A 53 4.23 -9.44 22.16
CA ALA A 53 3.16 -10.27 22.75
C ALA A 53 3.02 -11.67 22.14
N GLY A 54 3.58 -11.94 20.96
CA GLY A 54 3.65 -13.27 20.36
C GLY A 54 2.36 -13.82 19.75
N LEU A 55 1.32 -13.00 19.54
CA LEU A 55 0.09 -13.42 18.86
C LEU A 55 0.33 -13.54 17.34
N VAL A 56 -0.14 -14.65 16.77
CA VAL A 56 0.02 -14.93 15.33
C VAL A 56 -1.34 -15.20 14.71
N GLY A 57 -1.78 -14.30 13.84
CA GLY A 57 -3.01 -14.43 13.04
C GLY A 57 -2.69 -14.29 11.56
N GLN A 58 -3.36 -15.11 10.73
CA GLN A 58 -3.06 -15.22 9.30
C GLN A 58 -3.74 -14.16 8.47
N LEU A 59 -5.05 -13.97 8.67
CA LEU A 59 -5.86 -13.05 7.86
C LEU A 59 -5.55 -11.60 8.18
N ARG A 60 -5.31 -10.79 7.13
CA ARG A 60 -5.05 -9.33 7.20
C ARG A 60 -5.89 -8.57 6.19
N ALA A 61 -5.93 -7.24 6.34
CA ALA A 61 -6.65 -6.36 5.42
C ALA A 61 -6.03 -6.31 4.02
N ASP A 62 -4.76 -6.63 3.87
CA ASP A 62 -4.05 -6.71 2.60
C ASP A 62 -3.83 -8.17 2.17
N PRO A 63 -4.06 -8.51 0.86
CA PRO A 63 -3.83 -9.86 0.34
C PRO A 63 -2.40 -10.35 0.46
N THR A 64 -1.44 -9.50 0.17
CA THR A 64 -0.01 -9.84 0.22
C THR A 64 0.42 -10.14 1.65
N LEU A 65 -0.01 -9.31 2.60
CA LEU A 65 0.28 -9.52 4.02
C LEU A 65 -0.41 -10.81 4.54
N THR A 66 -1.61 -11.14 4.04
CA THR A 66 -2.26 -12.44 4.37
C THR A 66 -1.40 -13.61 3.89
N LEU A 67 -0.92 -13.60 2.64
CA LEU A 67 -0.06 -14.66 2.10
C LEU A 67 1.28 -14.75 2.86
N MET A 68 1.87 -13.63 3.24
CA MET A 68 3.08 -13.58 4.07
C MET A 68 2.86 -14.21 5.45
N ASN A 69 1.72 -13.93 6.10
CA ASN A 69 1.39 -14.50 7.40
C ASN A 69 1.06 -16.00 7.30
N MET A 70 0.38 -16.44 6.25
CA MET A 70 0.16 -17.88 5.98
C MET A 70 1.50 -18.61 5.85
N HIS A 71 2.45 -18.06 5.06
CA HIS A 71 3.80 -18.59 4.98
C HIS A 71 4.50 -18.63 6.35
N SER A 72 4.30 -17.60 7.18
CA SER A 72 4.89 -17.56 8.53
C SER A 72 4.38 -18.70 9.40
N VAL A 73 3.07 -18.97 9.39
CA VAL A 73 2.47 -20.09 10.16
C VAL A 73 3.01 -21.43 9.67
N ASP A 74 3.10 -21.65 8.35
CA ASP A 74 3.66 -22.89 7.80
C ASP A 74 5.14 -23.05 8.18
N LEU A 75 5.91 -21.96 8.18
CA LEU A 75 7.30 -21.98 8.64
C LEU A 75 7.40 -22.31 10.13
N TYR A 76 6.54 -21.73 10.98
CA TYR A 76 6.58 -21.97 12.42
C TYR A 76 6.23 -23.42 12.77
N ARG A 77 5.27 -24.03 12.06
CA ARG A 77 5.00 -25.47 12.14
C ARG A 77 6.24 -26.30 11.78
N LYS A 78 6.90 -25.98 10.65
CA LYS A 78 8.14 -26.65 10.21
C LYS A 78 9.27 -26.51 11.24
N LEU A 79 9.46 -25.33 11.80
CA LEU A 79 10.51 -25.06 12.78
C LEU A 79 10.26 -25.75 14.13
N GLN A 80 9.00 -26.04 14.48
CA GLN A 80 8.65 -26.74 15.73
C GLN A 80 9.26 -28.14 15.82
N ASP A 81 9.52 -28.78 14.67
CA ASP A 81 10.13 -30.12 14.58
C ASP A 81 11.67 -30.11 14.54
N THR A 82 12.30 -28.97 14.83
CA THR A 82 13.77 -28.81 14.84
C THR A 82 14.35 -28.89 16.24
N ASP A 83 15.70 -28.95 16.36
CA ASP A 83 16.41 -28.94 17.63
C ASP A 83 16.25 -27.63 18.43
N THR A 84 15.76 -26.57 17.80
CA THR A 84 15.53 -25.25 18.38
C THR A 84 14.10 -24.80 18.08
N PRO A 85 13.07 -25.40 18.69
CA PRO A 85 11.69 -25.09 18.38
C PRO A 85 11.30 -23.66 18.81
N PRO A 86 10.45 -22.97 18.05
CA PRO A 86 10.00 -21.60 18.35
C PRO A 86 8.91 -21.55 19.44
N SER A 87 8.53 -22.66 20.06
CA SER A 87 7.36 -22.82 20.94
C SER A 87 6.06 -22.41 20.25
N TRP A 88 5.91 -22.76 18.96
CA TRP A 88 4.66 -22.56 18.24
C TRP A 88 3.53 -23.39 18.83
N ARG A 89 2.40 -22.74 19.07
CA ARG A 89 1.19 -23.39 19.54
C ARG A 89 0.00 -22.91 18.69
N GLU A 90 -0.60 -23.83 17.96
CA GLU A 90 -1.83 -23.62 17.20
C GLU A 90 -3.01 -23.74 18.16
N CYS A 91 -3.42 -22.62 18.74
CA CYS A 91 -4.48 -22.57 19.76
C CYS A 91 -5.75 -21.89 19.28
N GLY A 92 -5.74 -21.38 18.06
CA GLY A 92 -6.82 -20.60 17.49
C GLY A 92 -6.82 -19.13 17.92
N SER A 93 -7.68 -18.35 17.26
CA SER A 93 -7.95 -16.95 17.60
C SER A 93 -9.43 -16.60 17.52
N ILE A 94 -9.89 -15.81 18.48
CA ILE A 94 -11.25 -15.26 18.53
C ILE A 94 -11.19 -13.74 18.33
N LYS A 95 -12.08 -13.18 17.50
CA LYS A 95 -12.34 -11.75 17.42
C LYS A 95 -13.80 -11.48 17.76
N LEU A 96 -14.04 -10.68 18.80
CA LEU A 96 -15.38 -10.29 19.25
C LEU A 96 -15.90 -9.10 18.43
N ALA A 97 -17.22 -8.98 18.35
CA ALA A 97 -17.93 -7.80 17.89
C ALA A 97 -18.87 -7.33 18.98
N SER A 98 -18.79 -6.05 19.35
CA SER A 98 -19.69 -5.40 20.29
C SER A 98 -20.65 -4.42 19.58
N THR A 99 -20.51 -4.26 18.25
CA THR A 99 -21.36 -3.41 17.42
C THR A 99 -21.83 -4.13 16.16
N PRO A 100 -22.99 -3.76 15.58
CA PRO A 100 -23.44 -4.29 14.29
C PRO A 100 -22.43 -4.00 13.16
N GLU A 101 -21.76 -2.85 13.18
CA GLU A 101 -20.75 -2.45 12.21
C GLU A 101 -19.52 -3.36 12.27
N ARG A 102 -19.07 -3.71 13.47
CA ARG A 102 -17.97 -4.68 13.66
C ARG A 102 -18.37 -6.07 13.17
N MET A 103 -19.63 -6.44 13.35
CA MET A 103 -20.12 -7.72 12.82
C MET A 103 -20.17 -7.73 11.28
N GLN A 104 -20.47 -6.60 10.64
CA GLN A 104 -20.33 -6.45 9.20
C GLN A 104 -18.87 -6.61 8.75
N GLU A 105 -17.91 -6.02 9.49
CA GLU A 105 -16.47 -6.23 9.22
C GLU A 105 -16.11 -7.71 9.30
N ILE A 106 -16.52 -8.41 10.36
CA ILE A 106 -16.27 -9.84 10.53
C ILE A 106 -16.83 -10.64 9.36
N ARG A 107 -18.07 -10.40 8.93
CA ARG A 107 -18.66 -11.09 7.77
C ARG A 107 -17.91 -10.84 6.49
N ARG A 108 -17.44 -9.60 6.28
CA ARG A 108 -16.56 -9.29 5.15
C ARG A 108 -15.25 -10.06 5.23
N GLN A 109 -14.62 -10.14 6.40
CA GLN A 109 -13.38 -10.90 6.63
C GLN A 109 -13.57 -12.41 6.39
N ILE A 110 -14.71 -12.98 6.79
CA ILE A 110 -15.08 -14.39 6.52
C ILE A 110 -15.18 -14.64 5.00
N GLY A 111 -15.85 -13.74 4.27
CA GLY A 111 -15.91 -13.80 2.81
C GLY A 111 -14.50 -13.78 2.20
N TRP A 112 -13.70 -12.86 2.64
CA TRP A 112 -12.33 -12.69 2.17
C TRP A 112 -11.44 -13.91 2.47
N ALA A 113 -11.52 -14.48 3.68
CA ALA A 113 -10.76 -15.67 4.09
C ALA A 113 -10.96 -16.86 3.11
N LYS A 114 -12.15 -17.00 2.53
CA LYS A 114 -12.48 -18.03 1.54
C LYS A 114 -11.58 -17.95 0.30
N THR A 115 -11.14 -16.74 -0.09
CA THR A 115 -10.27 -16.56 -1.28
C THR A 115 -8.84 -17.06 -1.06
N PHE A 116 -8.45 -17.32 0.18
CA PHE A 116 -7.16 -17.87 0.59
C PHE A 116 -7.24 -19.32 1.06
N GLY A 117 -8.43 -19.90 1.11
CA GLY A 117 -8.64 -21.23 1.67
C GLY A 117 -8.55 -21.28 3.20
N LEU A 118 -8.67 -20.12 3.88
CA LEU A 118 -8.70 -20.03 5.33
C LEU A 118 -10.11 -20.27 5.86
N ASP A 119 -10.25 -21.10 6.90
CA ASP A 119 -11.53 -21.47 7.51
C ASP A 119 -11.85 -20.55 8.69
N LEU A 120 -12.17 -19.27 8.38
CA LEU A 120 -12.68 -18.31 9.38
C LEU A 120 -14.19 -18.50 9.53
N LYS A 121 -14.64 -18.81 10.75
CA LYS A 121 -16.05 -19.11 11.06
C LYS A 121 -16.71 -17.99 11.84
N GLU A 122 -17.94 -17.60 11.45
CA GLU A 122 -18.81 -16.82 12.32
C GLU A 122 -19.29 -17.74 13.47
N ILE A 123 -19.18 -17.28 14.69
CA ILE A 123 -19.63 -17.99 15.89
C ILE A 123 -20.49 -17.10 16.76
N SER A 124 -21.40 -17.71 17.50
CA SER A 124 -22.24 -17.02 18.47
C SER A 124 -21.41 -16.55 19.68
N PRO A 125 -21.92 -15.56 20.47
CA PRO A 125 -21.29 -15.17 21.73
C PRO A 125 -21.09 -16.37 22.68
N GLN A 126 -22.07 -17.27 22.76
CA GLN A 126 -21.99 -18.46 23.62
C GLN A 126 -20.90 -19.44 23.15
N GLU A 127 -20.73 -19.64 21.84
CA GLU A 127 -19.62 -20.47 21.31
C GLU A 127 -18.26 -19.83 21.60
N ALA A 128 -18.17 -18.49 21.49
CA ALA A 128 -16.96 -17.78 21.88
C ALA A 128 -16.63 -17.95 23.36
N GLN A 129 -17.63 -17.90 24.27
CA GLN A 129 -17.43 -18.16 25.69
C GLN A 129 -17.08 -19.62 25.97
N ASN A 130 -17.62 -20.58 25.23
CA ASN A 130 -17.25 -21.99 25.38
C ASN A 130 -15.77 -22.22 25.03
N LEU A 131 -15.24 -21.49 24.03
CA LEU A 131 -13.81 -21.54 23.65
C LEU A 131 -12.90 -20.75 24.61
N PHE A 132 -13.42 -19.63 25.16
CA PHE A 132 -12.71 -18.80 26.13
C PHE A 132 -13.59 -18.52 27.35
N PRO A 133 -13.67 -19.44 28.31
CA PRO A 133 -14.66 -19.41 29.40
C PRO A 133 -14.59 -18.20 30.34
N LEU A 134 -13.53 -17.42 30.27
CA LEU A 134 -13.29 -16.27 31.15
C LEU A 134 -13.97 -14.98 30.70
N ILE A 135 -14.55 -14.94 29.47
CA ILE A 135 -15.16 -13.70 28.95
C ILE A 135 -16.56 -13.48 29.50
N ASP A 136 -16.86 -12.24 29.83
CA ASP A 136 -18.22 -11.75 30.01
C ASP A 136 -18.83 -11.40 28.63
N LEU A 137 -20.09 -11.76 28.42
CA LEU A 137 -20.77 -11.59 27.14
C LEU A 137 -21.59 -10.29 27.06
N ASP A 138 -21.57 -9.45 28.09
CA ASP A 138 -22.33 -8.18 28.06
C ASP A 138 -21.87 -7.32 26.88
N GLY A 139 -22.83 -6.87 26.06
CA GLY A 139 -22.58 -6.08 24.85
C GLY A 139 -21.97 -6.84 23.67
N VAL A 140 -21.70 -8.15 23.75
CA VAL A 140 -21.17 -8.94 22.61
C VAL A 140 -22.32 -9.35 21.69
N VAL A 141 -22.26 -8.94 20.42
CA VAL A 141 -23.28 -9.24 19.41
C VAL A 141 -22.92 -10.43 18.51
N GLY A 142 -21.66 -10.83 18.48
CA GLY A 142 -21.14 -11.95 17.71
C GLY A 142 -19.64 -12.06 17.78
N ALA A 143 -19.07 -13.05 17.08
CA ALA A 143 -17.62 -13.26 17.00
C ALA A 143 -17.23 -14.04 15.76
N CYS A 144 -15.92 -14.16 15.50
CA CYS A 144 -15.38 -15.15 14.57
C CYS A 144 -14.24 -15.93 15.22
N TYR A 145 -13.98 -17.12 14.67
CA TYR A 145 -12.95 -18.05 15.14
C TYR A 145 -12.13 -18.58 13.97
N MET A 146 -10.79 -18.52 14.10
CA MET A 146 -9.81 -19.12 13.19
C MET A 146 -9.02 -20.16 13.96
N GLU A 147 -9.27 -21.45 13.68
CA GLU A 147 -8.63 -22.57 14.38
C GLU A 147 -7.12 -22.66 14.12
N SER A 148 -6.68 -22.34 12.90
CA SER A 148 -5.29 -22.45 12.46
C SER A 148 -4.38 -21.27 12.85
N ASP A 149 -4.91 -20.27 13.57
CA ASP A 149 -4.12 -19.23 14.20
C ASP A 149 -3.48 -19.72 15.50
N GLY A 150 -2.52 -18.96 16.04
CA GLY A 150 -1.86 -19.39 17.25
C GLY A 150 -1.00 -18.34 17.92
N GLN A 151 -0.04 -18.81 18.69
CA GLN A 151 0.96 -17.98 19.36
C GLN A 151 2.34 -18.65 19.35
N VAL A 152 3.37 -17.83 19.52
CA VAL A 152 4.77 -18.25 19.53
C VAL A 152 5.56 -17.49 20.60
N ASP A 153 6.65 -18.06 21.11
CA ASP A 153 7.61 -17.27 21.87
C ASP A 153 8.49 -16.45 20.91
N PRO A 154 8.45 -15.10 20.99
CA PRO A 154 9.16 -14.25 20.03
C PRO A 154 10.67 -14.44 20.01
N SER A 155 11.28 -14.63 21.18
CA SER A 155 12.73 -14.82 21.30
C SER A 155 13.15 -16.20 20.79
N GLN A 156 12.39 -17.24 21.12
CA GLN A 156 12.66 -18.59 20.62
C GLN A 156 12.47 -18.69 19.11
N LEU A 157 11.48 -17.98 18.54
CA LEU A 157 11.31 -17.88 17.10
C LEU A 157 12.56 -17.29 16.41
N ALA A 158 13.05 -16.16 16.89
CA ALA A 158 14.25 -15.54 16.33
C ALA A 158 15.49 -16.44 16.48
N MET A 159 15.61 -17.17 17.60
CA MET A 159 16.69 -18.13 17.82
C MET A 159 16.57 -19.36 16.91
N ALA A 160 15.36 -19.86 16.64
CA ALA A 160 15.11 -20.95 15.70
C ALA A 160 15.54 -20.56 14.27
N LEU A 161 15.15 -19.37 13.82
CA LEU A 161 15.54 -18.81 12.53
C LEU A 161 17.07 -18.62 12.43
N ALA A 162 17.71 -18.05 13.48
CA ALA A 162 19.16 -17.89 13.54
C ALA A 162 19.90 -19.25 13.52
N SER A 163 19.38 -20.26 14.22
CA SER A 163 19.92 -21.63 14.21
C SER A 163 19.87 -22.23 12.80
N GLY A 164 18.72 -22.11 12.12
CA GLY A 164 18.55 -22.56 10.75
C GLY A 164 19.49 -21.85 9.77
N ALA A 165 19.65 -20.54 9.88
CA ALA A 165 20.58 -19.75 9.08
C ALA A 165 22.03 -20.22 9.26
N ARG A 166 22.47 -20.42 10.52
CA ARG A 166 23.83 -20.94 10.84
C ARG A 166 24.07 -22.32 10.26
N LYS A 167 23.10 -23.25 10.40
CA LYS A 167 23.21 -24.60 9.83
C LYS A 167 23.44 -24.58 8.31
N ASN A 168 22.93 -23.56 7.64
CA ASN A 168 23.05 -23.37 6.18
C ASN A 168 24.19 -22.41 5.78
N GLY A 169 25.09 -22.03 6.70
CA GLY A 169 26.33 -21.35 6.40
C GLY A 169 26.40 -19.86 6.69
N VAL A 170 25.31 -19.22 7.13
CA VAL A 170 25.33 -17.80 7.53
C VAL A 170 26.14 -17.62 8.82
N GLN A 171 27.01 -16.62 8.83
CA GLN A 171 27.78 -16.24 10.02
C GLN A 171 27.06 -15.14 10.79
N ILE A 172 26.92 -15.30 12.11
CA ILE A 172 26.25 -14.35 12.99
C ILE A 172 27.23 -13.85 14.05
N PHE A 173 27.43 -12.53 14.07
CA PHE A 173 28.32 -11.83 14.99
C PHE A 173 27.50 -10.92 15.91
N THR A 174 27.38 -11.29 17.16
CA THR A 174 26.85 -10.46 18.25
C THR A 174 27.93 -9.52 18.80
N HIS A 175 27.51 -8.49 19.57
CA HIS A 175 28.42 -7.46 20.11
C HIS A 175 29.31 -6.83 19.04
N THR A 176 28.72 -6.59 17.85
CA THR A 176 29.41 -6.00 16.70
C THR A 176 28.59 -4.82 16.17
N ARG A 177 29.00 -3.63 16.55
CA ARG A 177 28.28 -2.39 16.22
C ARG A 177 28.72 -1.85 14.87
N VAL A 178 27.77 -1.59 13.98
CA VAL A 178 27.99 -0.81 12.76
C VAL A 178 28.10 0.67 13.12
N LEU A 179 29.14 1.32 12.63
CA LEU A 179 29.49 2.71 12.87
C LEU A 179 29.27 3.59 11.64
N GLU A 180 29.49 3.02 10.44
CA GLU A 180 29.38 3.71 9.16
C GLU A 180 29.03 2.72 8.06
N ILE A 181 28.29 3.17 7.04
CA ILE A 181 28.07 2.46 5.78
C ILE A 181 28.63 3.34 4.66
N LYS A 182 29.62 2.84 3.94
CA LYS A 182 30.25 3.56 2.83
C LYS A 182 29.52 3.27 1.52
N THR A 183 29.47 4.29 0.67
CA THR A 183 28.88 4.19 -0.66
C THR A 183 29.86 4.64 -1.73
N THR A 184 29.79 4.03 -2.91
CA THR A 184 30.56 4.41 -4.10
C THR A 184 29.60 4.46 -5.29
N ASN A 185 29.57 5.57 -6.00
CA ASN A 185 28.68 5.75 -7.16
C ASN A 185 27.19 5.47 -6.86
N GLY A 186 26.72 5.90 -5.68
CA GLY A 186 25.32 5.71 -5.27
C GLY A 186 24.94 4.28 -4.88
N ARG A 187 25.93 3.39 -4.64
CA ARG A 187 25.73 2.01 -4.15
C ARG A 187 26.55 1.76 -2.89
N VAL A 188 26.08 0.84 -2.03
CA VAL A 188 26.87 0.39 -0.89
C VAL A 188 28.18 -0.27 -1.35
N SER A 189 29.24 -0.08 -0.58
CA SER A 189 30.57 -0.66 -0.88
C SER A 189 31.22 -1.32 0.32
N SER A 190 30.98 -0.84 1.54
CA SER A 190 31.48 -1.50 2.77
C SER A 190 30.70 -1.04 4.00
N VAL A 191 30.80 -1.85 5.06
CA VAL A 191 30.29 -1.55 6.40
C VAL A 191 31.46 -1.45 7.37
N VAL A 192 31.59 -0.34 8.07
CA VAL A 192 32.59 -0.14 9.13
C VAL A 192 31.97 -0.51 10.46
N THR A 193 32.62 -1.39 11.20
CA THR A 193 32.21 -1.82 12.54
C THR A 193 33.23 -1.46 13.59
N ASP A 194 32.89 -1.60 14.86
CA ASP A 194 33.85 -1.50 15.99
C ASP A 194 34.90 -2.63 16.03
N LYS A 195 34.80 -3.63 15.10
CA LYS A 195 35.72 -4.77 14.99
C LYS A 195 36.45 -4.88 13.65
N GLY A 196 36.22 -3.93 12.74
CA GLY A 196 36.84 -3.87 11.43
C GLY A 196 35.88 -3.47 10.31
N GLU A 197 36.43 -3.29 9.13
CA GLU A 197 35.68 -2.95 7.91
C GLU A 197 35.38 -4.24 7.10
N ILE A 198 34.17 -4.30 6.54
CA ILE A 198 33.66 -5.45 5.77
C ILE A 198 33.25 -4.91 4.40
N GLU A 199 33.96 -5.27 3.34
CA GLU A 199 33.56 -5.00 1.96
C GLU A 199 32.30 -5.78 1.61
N CYS A 200 31.27 -5.14 1.02
CA CYS A 200 30.01 -5.79 0.69
C CYS A 200 29.32 -5.14 -0.53
N GLU A 201 28.41 -5.92 -1.14
CA GLU A 201 27.59 -5.48 -2.28
C GLU A 201 26.19 -5.06 -1.83
N ILE A 202 25.68 -5.66 -0.74
CA ILE A 202 24.32 -5.49 -0.23
C ILE A 202 24.36 -5.32 1.29
N VAL A 203 23.61 -4.36 1.78
CA VAL A 203 23.31 -4.16 3.21
C VAL A 203 21.80 -4.22 3.41
N VAL A 204 21.34 -5.02 4.38
CA VAL A 204 19.94 -5.12 4.77
C VAL A 204 19.77 -4.52 6.16
N ASN A 205 19.10 -3.39 6.24
CA ASN A 205 18.80 -2.71 7.49
C ASN A 205 17.57 -3.35 8.17
N CYS A 206 17.83 -4.27 9.09
CA CYS A 206 16.85 -4.91 9.97
C CYS A 206 16.91 -4.34 11.39
N GLY A 207 17.29 -3.08 11.54
CA GLY A 207 17.54 -2.42 12.81
C GLY A 207 16.29 -2.13 13.67
N GLY A 208 15.08 -2.52 13.20
CA GLY A 208 13.82 -2.29 13.90
C GLY A 208 13.62 -0.80 14.23
N MET A 209 13.46 -0.47 15.51
CA MET A 209 13.34 0.92 15.97
C MET A 209 14.59 1.78 15.71
N TYR A 210 15.75 1.18 15.46
CA TYR A 210 17.02 1.87 15.12
C TYR A 210 17.19 2.06 13.59
N ALA A 211 16.30 1.53 12.77
CA ALA A 211 16.41 1.62 11.32
C ALA A 211 16.58 3.05 10.78
N PRO A 212 15.93 4.10 11.33
CA PRO A 212 16.17 5.48 10.92
C PRO A 212 17.61 5.94 11.15
N GLN A 213 18.25 5.56 12.25
CA GLN A 213 19.64 5.92 12.55
C GLN A 213 20.61 5.26 11.55
N ILE A 214 20.35 4.00 11.18
CA ILE A 214 21.15 3.28 10.19
C ILE A 214 20.93 3.88 8.79
N GLY A 215 19.68 4.24 8.45
CA GLY A 215 19.36 4.91 7.18
C GLY A 215 20.12 6.22 6.98
N ARG A 216 20.26 7.03 8.05
CA ARG A 216 21.05 8.29 8.01
C ARG A 216 22.53 8.08 7.68
N MET A 217 23.10 6.89 7.90
CA MET A 217 24.50 6.61 7.50
C MET A 217 24.72 6.66 5.98
N VAL A 218 23.62 6.59 5.21
CA VAL A 218 23.63 6.64 3.73
C VAL A 218 22.67 7.70 3.18
N ASP A 219 22.31 8.70 4.00
CA ASP A 219 21.38 9.80 3.67
C ASP A 219 19.98 9.34 3.23
N VAL A 220 19.52 8.19 3.73
CA VAL A 220 18.16 7.68 3.50
C VAL A 220 17.28 7.92 4.72
N ARG A 221 16.18 8.65 4.53
CA ARG A 221 15.14 8.82 5.55
C ARG A 221 14.24 7.59 5.59
N ILE A 222 14.16 6.96 6.75
CA ILE A 222 13.22 5.85 7.03
C ILE A 222 12.19 6.37 8.04
N PRO A 223 10.92 6.54 7.67
CA PRO A 223 9.92 7.19 8.52
C PRO A 223 9.34 6.21 9.55
N ILE A 224 10.16 5.82 10.50
CA ILE A 224 9.78 4.96 11.63
C ILE A 224 9.97 5.75 12.92
N VAL A 225 8.96 5.74 13.80
CA VAL A 225 9.04 6.32 15.13
C VAL A 225 8.75 5.25 16.18
N PRO A 226 9.60 5.10 17.20
CA PRO A 226 9.31 4.21 18.32
C PRO A 226 8.17 4.75 19.17
N MET A 227 7.06 4.02 19.22
CA MET A 227 5.90 4.32 20.07
C MET A 227 5.94 3.43 21.30
N SER A 228 5.52 3.97 22.43
CA SER A 228 5.38 3.23 23.68
C SER A 228 4.12 2.36 23.60
N HIS A 229 4.27 1.05 23.78
CA HIS A 229 3.18 0.08 23.76
C HIS A 229 3.20 -0.76 25.04
N GLN A 230 2.04 -0.99 25.64
CA GLN A 230 1.92 -1.56 26.97
C GLN A 230 1.05 -2.80 27.00
N TYR A 231 1.45 -3.74 27.88
CA TYR A 231 0.64 -4.89 28.26
C TYR A 231 1.05 -5.39 29.66
N LEU A 232 0.19 -6.17 30.29
CA LEU A 232 0.50 -6.83 31.55
C LEU A 232 0.44 -8.35 31.45
N ILE A 233 1.12 -9.02 32.37
CA ILE A 233 1.05 -10.46 32.58
C ILE A 233 0.54 -10.67 34.01
N THR A 234 -0.51 -11.49 34.17
CA THR A 234 -1.09 -11.82 35.48
C THR A 234 -0.26 -12.86 36.20
N ASP A 235 -0.49 -12.98 37.51
CA ASP A 235 -0.15 -14.19 38.23
C ASP A 235 -0.85 -15.42 37.64
N ASN A 236 -0.30 -16.61 37.95
CA ASN A 236 -0.90 -17.88 37.57
C ASN A 236 -2.19 -18.13 38.36
N PHE A 237 -3.28 -18.43 37.69
CA PHE A 237 -4.59 -18.67 38.32
C PHE A 237 -5.41 -19.79 37.66
N MET A 238 -4.97 -20.28 36.50
CA MET A 238 -5.64 -21.39 35.81
C MET A 238 -5.06 -22.73 36.28
N ASP A 239 -5.91 -23.74 36.31
CA ASP A 239 -5.52 -25.10 36.63
C ASP A 239 -4.54 -25.66 35.56
N ALA A 240 -3.61 -26.48 35.98
CA ALA A 240 -2.60 -27.06 35.10
C ALA A 240 -3.19 -27.96 33.99
N ASP A 241 -4.36 -28.54 34.25
CA ASP A 241 -5.07 -29.43 33.31
C ASP A 241 -6.15 -28.69 32.48
N ALA A 242 -6.30 -27.38 32.65
CA ALA A 242 -7.26 -26.60 31.87
C ALA A 242 -6.88 -26.62 30.37
N PRO A 243 -7.87 -26.69 29.45
CA PRO A 243 -7.61 -26.55 28.03
C PRO A 243 -6.89 -25.23 27.74
N PHE A 244 -5.95 -25.26 26.80
CA PHE A 244 -5.25 -24.05 26.42
C PHE A 244 -6.20 -23.10 25.65
N LEU A 245 -6.21 -21.83 26.04
CA LEU A 245 -7.12 -20.83 25.49
C LEU A 245 -6.66 -20.32 24.13
N PRO A 246 -7.56 -20.08 23.18
CA PRO A 246 -7.26 -19.32 21.97
C PRO A 246 -6.86 -17.88 22.33
N SER A 247 -6.17 -17.20 21.42
CA SER A 247 -5.98 -15.76 21.57
C SER A 247 -7.32 -15.04 21.37
N LEU A 248 -7.52 -13.93 22.09
CA LEU A 248 -8.77 -13.16 22.05
C LEU A 248 -8.48 -11.70 21.65
N ARG A 249 -9.22 -11.15 20.71
CA ARG A 249 -9.24 -9.72 20.39
C ARG A 249 -10.65 -9.17 20.59
N ASP A 250 -10.76 -8.06 21.30
CA ASP A 250 -11.97 -7.24 21.44
C ASP A 250 -11.67 -5.83 20.95
N PRO A 251 -11.70 -5.60 19.64
CA PRO A 251 -11.26 -4.35 19.04
C PRO A 251 -12.16 -3.16 19.39
N ASP A 252 -13.46 -3.38 19.67
CA ASP A 252 -14.38 -2.33 20.07
C ASP A 252 -14.08 -1.78 21.47
N ASN A 253 -13.36 -2.58 22.30
CA ASN A 253 -12.85 -2.19 23.61
C ASN A 253 -11.32 -1.99 23.62
N LEU A 254 -10.65 -2.01 22.45
CA LEU A 254 -9.21 -1.77 22.24
C LEU A 254 -8.29 -2.76 22.93
N ILE A 255 -8.73 -3.96 23.28
CA ILE A 255 -8.00 -4.95 24.11
C ILE A 255 -7.76 -6.27 23.38
N TYR A 256 -6.71 -6.96 23.82
CA TYR A 256 -6.41 -8.33 23.42
C TYR A 256 -5.89 -9.17 24.59
N PHE A 257 -6.04 -10.48 24.47
CA PHE A 257 -5.57 -11.45 25.46
C PHE A 257 -4.91 -12.66 24.78
N ARG A 258 -3.98 -13.26 25.47
CA ARG A 258 -3.52 -14.61 25.21
C ARG A 258 -3.15 -15.33 26.53
N GLN A 259 -3.17 -16.65 26.52
CA GLN A 259 -2.66 -17.41 27.65
C GLN A 259 -1.14 -17.31 27.76
N GLU A 260 -0.64 -17.03 28.96
CA GLU A 260 0.78 -17.01 29.31
C GLU A 260 1.02 -17.95 30.46
N VAL A 261 1.59 -19.12 30.19
CA VAL A 261 1.69 -20.23 31.14
C VAL A 261 0.32 -20.61 31.71
N SER A 262 0.03 -20.35 33.00
CA SER A 262 -1.28 -20.52 33.64
C SER A 262 -1.92 -19.18 34.04
N GLY A 263 -1.50 -18.08 33.45
CA GLY A 263 -2.06 -16.75 33.59
C GLY A 263 -2.47 -16.19 32.21
N LEU A 264 -2.74 -14.90 32.15
CA LEU A 264 -3.06 -14.17 30.95
C LEU A 264 -2.02 -13.06 30.71
N LEU A 265 -1.66 -12.88 29.44
CA LEU A 265 -1.10 -11.65 28.92
C LEU A 265 -2.27 -10.83 28.37
N MET A 266 -2.41 -9.55 28.77
CA MET A 266 -3.43 -8.62 28.34
C MET A 266 -2.81 -7.29 27.94
N GLY A 267 -3.15 -6.78 26.77
CA GLY A 267 -2.72 -5.48 26.26
C GLY A 267 -3.80 -4.79 25.43
N GLY A 268 -3.45 -3.62 24.91
CA GLY A 268 -4.39 -2.83 24.12
C GLY A 268 -3.71 -1.67 23.40
N TYR A 269 -4.51 -0.88 22.65
CA TYR A 269 -4.05 0.28 21.89
C TYR A 269 -4.72 1.54 22.44
N GLU A 270 -3.94 2.32 23.17
CA GLU A 270 -4.42 3.54 23.85
C GLU A 270 -4.72 4.65 22.84
N ARG A 271 -5.80 5.40 23.08
CA ARG A 271 -6.20 6.59 22.27
C ARG A 271 -5.29 7.81 22.50
N ASN A 272 -4.52 7.82 23.57
CA ASN A 272 -3.53 8.85 23.89
C ASN A 272 -2.13 8.27 23.71
N SER A 273 -1.79 7.94 22.48
CA SER A 273 -0.51 7.33 22.14
C SER A 273 0.68 8.20 22.50
N LYS A 274 1.85 7.57 22.72
CA LYS A 274 3.05 8.27 23.17
C LYS A 274 4.27 7.79 22.40
N ALA A 275 4.95 8.72 21.72
CA ALA A 275 6.25 8.44 21.15
C ALA A 275 7.28 8.21 22.27
N TRP A 276 8.32 7.43 21.98
CA TRP A 276 9.45 7.20 22.88
C TRP A 276 10.03 8.47 23.47
N SER A 277 10.29 9.47 22.62
CA SER A 277 10.83 10.77 23.00
C SER A 277 9.74 11.83 22.91
N ALA A 278 9.58 12.61 23.99
CA ALA A 278 8.76 13.83 23.95
C ALA A 278 9.45 14.99 23.22
N ASP A 279 10.75 14.86 22.92
CA ASP A 279 11.49 15.83 22.12
C ASP A 279 11.38 15.51 20.63
N TYR A 280 10.51 16.23 19.94
CA TYR A 280 10.24 16.08 18.50
C TYR A 280 11.44 16.33 17.58
N LYS A 281 12.54 16.88 18.06
CA LYS A 281 13.76 17.06 17.27
C LYS A 281 14.50 15.76 17.05
N ASN A 282 14.31 14.80 17.96
CA ASN A 282 15.02 13.53 17.99
C ASN A 282 14.05 12.35 18.19
N ILE A 283 12.87 12.38 17.57
CA ILE A 283 11.81 11.37 17.73
C ILE A 283 12.25 9.95 17.37
N ASP A 284 13.28 9.82 16.56
CA ASP A 284 13.88 8.57 16.11
C ASP A 284 15.29 8.34 16.70
N ASP A 285 15.74 9.18 17.63
CA ASP A 285 17.04 9.03 18.29
C ASP A 285 16.90 8.21 19.59
N ILE A 286 17.17 6.92 19.48
CA ILE A 286 17.20 6.03 20.62
C ILE A 286 18.62 6.01 21.22
N PRO A 287 18.78 6.16 22.55
CA PRO A 287 20.08 6.12 23.17
C PRO A 287 20.85 4.84 22.86
N ALA A 288 22.14 4.97 22.58
CA ALA A 288 22.99 3.83 22.23
C ALA A 288 23.07 2.75 23.31
N GLY A 289 22.85 3.11 24.57
CA GLY A 289 22.83 2.18 25.70
C GLY A 289 21.50 1.45 25.91
N PHE A 290 20.45 1.80 25.18
CA PHE A 290 19.15 1.15 25.34
C PHE A 290 19.20 -0.25 24.70
N ASN A 291 19.16 -1.28 25.50
CA ASN A 291 19.34 -2.67 25.10
C ASN A 291 18.70 -3.61 26.12
N SER A 292 17.80 -4.49 25.68
CA SER A 292 17.02 -5.36 26.55
C SER A 292 16.40 -4.60 27.73
N MET A 293 15.94 -3.41 27.47
CA MET A 293 15.36 -2.49 28.45
C MET A 293 13.90 -2.21 28.08
N LEU A 294 13.12 -1.86 29.09
CA LEU A 294 11.75 -1.41 28.96
C LEU A 294 11.66 0.09 29.35
N LEU A 295 10.61 0.73 28.91
CA LEU A 295 10.23 2.06 29.35
C LEU A 295 9.63 2.02 30.76
N PRO A 296 9.60 3.12 31.51
CA PRO A 296 8.86 3.19 32.77
C PRO A 296 7.39 2.87 32.57
N ASP A 297 6.77 2.26 33.55
CA ASP A 297 5.34 1.98 33.58
C ASP A 297 4.53 3.28 33.46
N ASP A 298 3.50 3.27 32.63
CA ASP A 298 2.61 4.43 32.42
C ASP A 298 1.16 4.02 32.67
N TRP A 299 0.84 3.85 33.96
CA TRP A 299 -0.47 3.39 34.43
C TRP A 299 -1.59 4.36 34.09
N ASP A 300 -1.32 5.65 34.11
CA ASP A 300 -2.32 6.68 33.78
C ASP A 300 -2.82 6.51 32.35
N ARG A 301 -1.91 6.22 31.43
CA ARG A 301 -2.24 5.95 30.02
C ARG A 301 -2.88 4.57 29.80
N PHE A 302 -2.52 3.59 30.61
CA PHE A 302 -3.03 2.24 30.51
C PHE A 302 -4.39 2.02 31.22
N TYR A 303 -4.88 3.01 31.98
CA TYR A 303 -6.05 2.89 32.85
C TYR A 303 -7.31 2.43 32.08
N ASP A 304 -7.62 3.07 30.97
CA ASP A 304 -8.83 2.75 30.16
C ASP A 304 -8.76 1.29 29.62
N ILE A 305 -7.58 0.84 29.22
CA ILE A 305 -7.32 -0.54 28.77
C ILE A 305 -7.52 -1.54 29.92
N ALA A 306 -7.01 -1.20 31.11
CA ALA A 306 -7.20 -2.03 32.31
C ALA A 306 -8.67 -2.13 32.71
N GLU A 307 -9.41 -1.00 32.71
CA GLU A 307 -10.84 -1.00 33.01
C GLU A 307 -11.64 -1.82 31.99
N ALA A 308 -11.38 -1.64 30.69
CA ALA A 308 -12.02 -2.41 29.63
C ALA A 308 -11.75 -3.92 29.77
N SER A 309 -10.51 -4.27 30.13
CA SER A 309 -10.12 -5.67 30.35
C SER A 309 -10.87 -6.34 31.48
N GLN A 310 -11.07 -5.62 32.61
CA GLN A 310 -11.82 -6.13 33.77
C GLN A 310 -13.31 -6.32 33.46
N LYS A 311 -13.89 -5.46 32.61
CA LYS A 311 -15.28 -5.63 32.14
C LYS A 311 -15.42 -6.87 31.24
N ARG A 312 -14.47 -7.07 30.30
CA ARG A 312 -14.51 -8.20 29.35
C ARG A 312 -14.10 -9.53 29.97
N VAL A 313 -13.13 -9.53 30.87
CA VAL A 313 -12.62 -10.70 31.57
C VAL A 313 -12.62 -10.38 33.08
N PRO A 314 -13.74 -10.60 33.81
CA PRO A 314 -13.90 -10.18 35.23
C PRO A 314 -12.80 -10.72 36.14
N LYS A 315 -12.20 -11.87 35.78
CA LYS A 315 -11.07 -12.42 36.51
C LYS A 315 -9.87 -11.47 36.62
N MET A 316 -9.72 -10.54 35.69
CA MET A 316 -8.64 -9.53 35.71
C MET A 316 -8.73 -8.57 36.91
N ALA A 317 -9.90 -8.41 37.53
CA ALA A 317 -10.08 -7.61 38.74
C ALA A 317 -9.65 -8.33 40.03
N GLU A 318 -9.46 -9.66 39.96
CA GLU A 318 -9.23 -10.52 41.13
C GLU A 318 -7.78 -11.01 41.24
N VAL A 319 -7.08 -11.08 40.07
CA VAL A 319 -5.74 -11.67 39.98
C VAL A 319 -4.65 -10.61 40.15
N GLY A 320 -3.52 -11.01 40.72
CA GLY A 320 -2.32 -10.13 40.82
C GLY A 320 -1.66 -9.92 39.45
N ILE A 321 -0.89 -8.87 39.37
CA ILE A 321 -0.06 -8.55 38.19
C ILE A 321 1.36 -8.99 38.49
N LYS A 322 1.84 -9.95 37.68
CA LYS A 322 3.20 -10.46 37.76
C LYS A 322 4.21 -9.52 37.12
N ASN A 323 3.91 -9.05 35.93
CA ASN A 323 4.75 -8.12 35.18
C ASN A 323 3.90 -7.08 34.45
N PHE A 324 4.39 -5.85 34.40
CA PHE A 324 3.89 -4.81 33.51
C PHE A 324 5.00 -4.47 32.50
N ILE A 325 4.67 -4.50 31.25
CA ILE A 325 5.61 -4.30 30.14
C ILE A 325 5.24 -3.03 29.41
N ASN A 326 6.17 -2.10 29.34
CA ASN A 326 6.08 -0.92 28.48
C ASN A 326 7.30 -0.92 27.56
N GLY A 327 7.10 -1.31 26.30
CA GLY A 327 8.17 -1.50 25.34
C GLY A 327 8.04 -0.60 24.12
N PRO A 328 9.16 -0.10 23.57
CA PRO A 328 9.12 0.70 22.36
C PRO A 328 8.98 -0.17 21.12
N GLU A 329 8.02 0.14 20.26
CA GLU A 329 7.80 -0.50 18.97
C GLU A 329 7.92 0.50 17.83
N GLY A 330 8.54 0.09 16.71
CA GLY A 330 8.70 0.92 15.51
C GLY A 330 7.43 0.96 14.67
N PHE A 331 6.77 2.12 14.61
CA PHE A 331 5.60 2.36 13.77
C PHE A 331 5.93 3.22 12.56
N THR A 332 5.25 2.95 11.44
CA THR A 332 5.27 3.71 10.20
C THR A 332 4.04 4.62 10.09
N PRO A 333 4.04 5.61 9.18
CA PRO A 333 2.92 6.54 9.02
C PRO A 333 1.60 5.93 8.53
N ASP A 334 1.61 4.70 8.07
CA ASP A 334 0.45 4.01 7.49
C ASP A 334 0.18 2.62 8.09
N ASN A 335 0.93 2.25 9.14
CA ASN A 335 0.89 0.94 9.79
C ASN A 335 1.32 -0.25 8.91
N GLU A 336 1.84 0.01 7.69
CA GLU A 336 2.38 -1.04 6.84
C GLU A 336 3.90 -1.17 7.01
N PHE A 337 4.45 -2.34 6.72
CA PHE A 337 5.89 -2.61 6.84
C PHE A 337 6.71 -1.65 5.97
N CYS A 338 7.96 -1.45 6.34
CA CYS A 338 8.92 -0.70 5.54
C CYS A 338 9.95 -1.69 4.98
N LEU A 339 9.80 -2.07 3.70
CA LEU A 339 10.59 -3.10 3.02
C LEU A 339 11.22 -2.57 1.73
N GLY A 340 12.24 -3.26 1.24
CA GLY A 340 12.76 -3.14 -0.11
C GLY A 340 14.00 -2.29 -0.29
N GLU A 341 14.45 -2.18 -1.53
CA GLU A 341 15.64 -1.41 -1.91
C GLU A 341 15.33 0.09 -1.90
N THR A 342 16.19 0.86 -1.26
CA THR A 342 16.07 2.31 -1.16
C THR A 342 16.57 3.05 -2.42
N SER A 343 16.70 4.38 -2.36
CA SER A 343 17.38 5.18 -3.39
C SER A 343 18.88 4.86 -3.55
N VAL A 344 19.49 4.28 -2.51
CA VAL A 344 20.89 3.84 -2.54
C VAL A 344 20.96 2.38 -2.99
N GLY A 345 21.61 2.13 -4.10
CA GLY A 345 21.72 0.77 -4.67
C GLY A 345 22.35 -0.22 -3.70
N GLY A 346 21.76 -1.40 -3.55
CA GLY A 346 22.20 -2.43 -2.61
C GLY A 346 21.89 -2.15 -1.14
N PHE A 347 21.25 -1.02 -0.79
CA PHE A 347 20.79 -0.74 0.56
C PHE A 347 19.29 -1.05 0.70
N TYR A 348 19.01 -2.15 1.36
CA TYR A 348 17.64 -2.62 1.64
C TYR A 348 17.21 -2.26 3.05
N VAL A 349 15.91 -2.13 3.25
CA VAL A 349 15.28 -2.01 4.57
C VAL A 349 14.29 -3.15 4.81
N ALA A 350 14.21 -3.62 6.05
CA ALA A 350 13.19 -4.54 6.55
C ALA A 350 12.94 -4.21 8.03
N ALA A 351 12.08 -3.23 8.27
CA ALA A 351 11.81 -2.67 9.60
C ALA A 351 10.41 -2.04 9.69
N GLY A 352 10.05 -1.48 10.87
CA GLY A 352 8.76 -0.81 11.06
C GLY A 352 7.58 -1.74 10.94
N PHE A 353 7.56 -2.81 11.70
CA PHE A 353 6.57 -3.88 11.55
C PHE A 353 5.26 -3.64 12.31
N CYS A 354 5.08 -2.47 12.95
CA CYS A 354 3.82 -1.96 13.47
C CYS A 354 3.02 -3.02 14.26
N ALA A 355 3.61 -3.62 15.29
CA ALA A 355 3.05 -4.69 16.13
C ALA A 355 2.73 -6.03 15.39
N HIS A 356 3.10 -6.17 14.10
CA HIS A 356 2.86 -7.40 13.32
C HIS A 356 4.13 -8.20 13.02
N GLY A 357 5.29 -7.77 13.51
CA GLY A 357 6.58 -8.38 13.17
C GLY A 357 6.69 -9.87 13.49
N ILE A 358 6.06 -10.33 14.58
CA ILE A 358 6.08 -11.75 14.97
C ILE A 358 5.15 -12.58 14.08
N ALA A 359 3.95 -12.10 13.80
CA ALA A 359 3.02 -12.80 12.91
C ALA A 359 3.53 -12.86 11.46
N GLY A 360 4.23 -11.81 11.02
CA GLY A 360 4.73 -11.68 9.64
C GLY A 360 6.17 -12.15 9.42
N ALA A 361 6.93 -12.55 10.47
CA ALA A 361 8.38 -12.73 10.35
C ALA A 361 8.81 -13.70 9.24
N GLY A 362 8.14 -14.83 9.09
CA GLY A 362 8.43 -15.79 8.02
C GLY A 362 8.24 -15.16 6.63
N GLY A 363 7.11 -14.48 6.43
CA GLY A 363 6.80 -13.79 5.17
C GLY A 363 7.77 -12.64 4.88
N ILE A 364 8.08 -11.81 5.89
CA ILE A 364 9.04 -10.70 5.76
C ILE A 364 10.40 -11.24 5.26
N GLY A 365 10.94 -12.23 5.93
CA GLY A 365 12.23 -12.82 5.54
C GLY A 365 12.21 -13.39 4.14
N LYS A 366 11.12 -14.09 3.78
CA LYS A 366 10.92 -14.68 2.45
C LYS A 366 10.95 -13.61 1.37
N VAL A 367 10.05 -12.62 1.45
CA VAL A 367 9.90 -11.63 0.36
C VAL A 367 11.13 -10.76 0.20
N VAL A 368 11.83 -10.40 1.29
CA VAL A 368 13.06 -9.61 1.24
C VAL A 368 14.21 -10.43 0.66
N ALA A 369 14.37 -11.69 1.07
CA ALA A 369 15.41 -12.57 0.54
C ALA A 369 15.19 -12.85 -0.96
N GLU A 370 13.97 -13.13 -1.36
CA GLU A 370 13.61 -13.32 -2.77
C GLU A 370 13.86 -12.04 -3.59
N TRP A 371 13.51 -10.86 -3.06
CA TRP A 371 13.78 -9.58 -3.72
C TRP A 371 15.28 -9.36 -3.93
N ILE A 372 16.10 -9.62 -2.90
CA ILE A 372 17.56 -9.49 -2.99
C ILE A 372 18.13 -10.43 -4.07
N VAL A 373 17.69 -11.67 -4.12
CA VAL A 373 18.20 -12.67 -5.07
C VAL A 373 17.73 -12.41 -6.50
N ALA A 374 16.46 -12.00 -6.66
CA ALA A 374 15.87 -11.72 -7.97
C ALA A 374 16.20 -10.31 -8.50
N GLY A 375 16.61 -9.38 -7.63
CA GLY A 375 16.84 -7.97 -7.97
C GLY A 375 15.55 -7.13 -8.06
N GLU A 376 14.38 -7.75 -7.89
CA GLU A 376 13.06 -7.11 -7.91
C GLU A 376 12.06 -7.91 -7.04
N PRO A 377 10.93 -7.31 -6.59
CA PRO A 377 9.94 -8.02 -5.79
C PRO A 377 9.36 -9.22 -6.54
N THR A 378 9.09 -10.31 -5.81
CA THR A 378 8.51 -11.52 -6.37
C THR A 378 6.99 -11.54 -6.31
N MET A 379 6.39 -10.61 -5.55
CA MET A 379 4.95 -10.39 -5.41
C MET A 379 4.67 -8.88 -5.26
N ASP A 380 3.40 -8.47 -5.25
CA ASP A 380 3.03 -7.06 -5.07
C ASP A 380 3.33 -6.59 -3.64
N LEU A 381 4.43 -5.88 -3.49
CA LEU A 381 4.88 -5.29 -2.22
C LEU A 381 4.72 -3.77 -2.17
N TRP A 382 3.97 -3.16 -3.11
CA TRP A 382 3.84 -1.70 -3.20
C TRP A 382 3.45 -1.05 -1.87
N HIS A 383 2.47 -1.61 -1.16
CA HIS A 383 2.00 -1.07 0.12
C HIS A 383 3.06 -1.13 1.24
N MET A 384 4.12 -1.91 1.05
CA MET A 384 5.21 -2.10 2.02
C MET A 384 6.54 -1.52 1.51
N ASP A 385 6.63 -1.15 0.22
CA ASP A 385 7.87 -0.58 -0.35
C ASP A 385 8.19 0.76 0.31
N ILE A 386 9.45 0.94 0.75
CA ILE A 386 9.96 2.22 1.28
C ILE A 386 9.71 3.38 0.31
N LYS A 387 9.69 3.13 -0.98
CA LYS A 387 9.47 4.13 -2.04
C LYS A 387 8.04 4.68 -2.12
N ARG A 388 7.11 4.19 -1.27
CA ARG A 388 5.80 4.82 -1.11
C ARG A 388 5.84 6.14 -0.35
N PHE A 389 6.92 6.40 0.40
CA PHE A 389 7.10 7.59 1.20
C PHE A 389 7.80 8.71 0.43
N GLY A 390 7.10 9.82 0.24
CA GLY A 390 7.64 11.01 -0.42
C GLY A 390 8.33 11.97 0.55
N THR A 391 8.73 13.15 0.03
CA THR A 391 9.50 14.17 0.77
C THR A 391 8.77 14.79 1.96
N SER A 392 7.44 14.67 2.06
CA SER A 392 6.69 15.11 3.25
C SER A 392 7.16 14.41 4.52
N TYR A 393 7.58 13.16 4.42
CA TYR A 393 8.07 12.36 5.54
C TYR A 393 9.51 12.66 5.98
N GLU A 394 10.19 13.59 5.31
CA GLU A 394 11.44 14.18 5.79
C GLU A 394 11.19 15.07 7.02
N SER A 395 9.96 15.58 7.19
CA SER A 395 9.54 16.35 8.37
C SER A 395 9.23 15.41 9.54
N PRO A 396 9.96 15.50 10.67
CA PRO A 396 9.68 14.73 11.87
C PRO A 396 8.26 14.95 12.40
N ASP A 397 7.80 16.20 12.45
CA ASP A 397 6.46 16.54 12.95
C ASP A 397 5.35 15.95 12.09
N PHE A 398 5.50 16.01 10.76
CA PHE A 398 4.55 15.38 9.84
C PHE A 398 4.49 13.86 10.05
N THR A 399 5.66 13.23 10.12
CA THR A 399 5.78 11.78 10.34
C THR A 399 5.14 11.36 11.67
N LEU A 400 5.43 12.09 12.75
CA LEU A 400 4.88 11.77 14.08
C LEU A 400 3.36 11.92 14.12
N GLN A 401 2.80 13.02 13.59
CA GLN A 401 1.35 13.22 13.58
C GLN A 401 0.62 12.09 12.83
N ARG A 402 1.17 11.62 11.70
CA ARG A 402 0.62 10.49 10.96
C ARG A 402 0.68 9.18 11.73
N ILE A 403 1.80 8.90 12.40
CA ILE A 403 1.98 7.71 13.21
C ILE A 403 1.03 7.74 14.41
N THR A 404 0.90 8.89 15.09
CA THR A 404 -0.03 9.08 16.22
C THR A 404 -1.46 8.76 15.80
N GLU A 405 -1.97 9.36 14.72
CA GLU A 405 -3.32 9.09 14.19
C GLU A 405 -3.53 7.60 13.89
N ASN A 406 -2.55 6.96 13.21
CA ASN A 406 -2.66 5.54 12.86
C ASN A 406 -2.59 4.61 14.07
N TYR A 407 -1.74 4.90 15.07
CA TYR A 407 -1.65 4.11 16.29
C TYR A 407 -2.97 4.18 17.08
N GLU A 408 -3.53 5.37 17.23
CA GLU A 408 -4.78 5.59 17.98
C GLU A 408 -5.99 4.97 17.30
N GLN A 409 -5.96 4.82 15.97
CA GLN A 409 -7.01 4.19 15.15
C GLN A 409 -6.73 2.72 14.83
N TYR A 410 -5.75 2.08 15.47
CA TYR A 410 -5.28 0.75 15.11
C TYR A 410 -6.38 -0.33 15.09
N TYR A 411 -7.37 -0.24 15.97
CA TYR A 411 -8.52 -1.14 16.03
C TYR A 411 -9.80 -0.56 15.41
N ASP A 412 -9.76 0.65 14.84
CA ASP A 412 -10.94 1.24 14.23
C ASP A 412 -11.33 0.51 12.94
N ILE A 413 -12.61 0.60 12.62
CA ILE A 413 -13.11 0.19 11.32
C ILE A 413 -12.78 1.32 10.34
N HIS A 414 -11.94 1.07 9.35
CA HIS A 414 -11.66 2.03 8.28
C HIS A 414 -12.70 1.90 7.18
N TYR A 415 -13.47 2.97 7.00
CA TYR A 415 -14.54 3.01 6.01
C TYR A 415 -14.04 3.49 4.64
N PRO A 416 -14.58 2.96 3.53
CA PRO A 416 -14.25 3.47 2.20
C PRO A 416 -14.55 4.97 2.10
N GLY A 417 -13.59 5.73 1.58
CA GLY A 417 -13.71 7.19 1.44
C GLY A 417 -13.48 7.99 2.73
N GLU A 418 -13.10 7.33 3.82
CA GLU A 418 -12.60 8.01 5.01
C GLU A 418 -11.25 8.67 4.73
N GLU A 419 -11.06 9.87 5.24
CA GLU A 419 -9.87 10.66 4.99
C GLU A 419 -9.09 10.89 6.29
N ARG A 420 -7.78 10.88 6.20
CA ARG A 420 -6.90 11.25 7.31
C ARG A 420 -7.08 12.73 7.66
N THR A 421 -6.95 13.05 8.94
CA THR A 421 -7.15 14.41 9.45
C THR A 421 -5.87 15.08 9.91
N SER A 422 -4.89 14.31 10.39
CA SER A 422 -3.63 14.84 10.93
C SER A 422 -2.73 15.42 9.84
N ALA A 423 -1.88 16.40 10.21
CA ALA A 423 -0.84 16.97 9.38
C ALA A 423 -1.31 17.50 8.01
N ARG A 424 -2.52 18.04 7.93
CA ARG A 424 -3.12 18.62 6.72
C ARG A 424 -3.39 20.12 6.87
N PRO A 425 -3.31 20.91 5.75
CA PRO A 425 -2.78 20.54 4.43
C PRO A 425 -1.25 20.48 4.41
N LYS A 426 -0.64 19.61 3.53
CA LYS A 426 0.82 19.58 3.33
C LYS A 426 1.22 20.13 1.96
N PHE A 427 0.72 19.55 0.89
CA PHE A 427 0.87 20.05 -0.47
C PHE A 427 -0.48 20.45 -1.04
N THR A 428 -0.53 21.60 -1.69
CA THR A 428 -1.75 22.16 -2.28
C THR A 428 -1.50 22.56 -3.72
N SER A 429 -2.54 22.52 -4.53
CA SER A 429 -2.52 23.06 -5.88
C SER A 429 -2.60 24.60 -5.85
N PRO A 430 -2.27 25.30 -6.93
CA PRO A 430 -2.39 26.75 -6.98
C PRO A 430 -3.84 27.26 -6.88
N VAL A 431 -4.83 26.39 -7.06
CA VAL A 431 -6.27 26.70 -6.98
C VAL A 431 -6.93 26.22 -5.70
N TYR A 432 -6.17 25.76 -4.72
CA TYR A 432 -6.67 25.22 -3.45
C TYR A 432 -7.64 26.17 -2.72
N GLU A 433 -7.30 27.45 -2.56
CA GLU A 433 -8.17 28.41 -1.89
C GLU A 433 -9.44 28.69 -2.69
N TRP A 434 -9.37 28.69 -4.04
CA TRP A 434 -10.55 28.79 -4.88
C TRP A 434 -11.49 27.60 -4.62
N HIS A 435 -10.99 26.36 -4.62
CA HIS A 435 -11.76 25.17 -4.33
C HIS A 435 -12.45 25.24 -2.98
N LYS A 436 -11.68 25.59 -1.95
CA LYS A 436 -12.20 25.75 -0.58
C LYS A 436 -13.35 26.74 -0.49
N ASN A 437 -13.21 27.89 -1.16
CA ASN A 437 -14.24 28.94 -1.18
C ASN A 437 -15.47 28.56 -2.03
N ASN A 438 -15.36 27.55 -2.88
CA ASN A 438 -16.44 27.05 -3.74
C ASN A 438 -17.05 25.71 -3.28
N GLY A 439 -16.83 25.34 -2.02
CA GLY A 439 -17.49 24.18 -1.40
C GLY A 439 -16.86 22.83 -1.74
N ALA A 440 -15.57 22.79 -2.07
CA ALA A 440 -14.84 21.55 -2.25
C ALA A 440 -14.71 20.77 -0.93
N VAL A 441 -14.92 19.46 -1.00
CA VAL A 441 -14.59 18.50 0.05
C VAL A 441 -13.29 17.81 -0.36
N PHE A 442 -12.27 17.96 0.50
CA PHE A 442 -10.93 17.48 0.19
C PHE A 442 -10.68 16.08 0.74
N GLY A 443 -9.94 15.29 -0.04
CA GLY A 443 -9.21 14.12 0.40
C GLY A 443 -7.71 14.32 0.23
N GLU A 444 -6.93 13.36 0.72
CA GLU A 444 -5.47 13.40 0.60
C GLU A 444 -4.93 12.18 -0.17
N LYS A 445 -3.95 12.41 -1.03
CA LYS A 445 -3.18 11.34 -1.66
C LYS A 445 -1.70 11.72 -1.71
N ALA A 446 -0.82 10.92 -1.09
CA ALA A 446 0.62 11.18 -1.02
C ALA A 446 0.94 12.61 -0.55
N SER A 447 0.24 13.05 0.49
CA SER A 447 0.35 14.39 1.10
C SER A 447 -0.19 15.56 0.26
N TRP A 448 -0.80 15.30 -0.91
CA TRP A 448 -1.48 16.31 -1.70
C TRP A 448 -2.96 16.41 -1.32
N GLU A 449 -3.43 17.64 -1.10
CA GLU A 449 -4.87 17.94 -1.04
C GLU A 449 -5.49 17.78 -2.43
N ARG A 450 -6.55 16.99 -2.51
CA ARG A 450 -7.29 16.75 -3.76
C ARG A 450 -8.78 16.93 -3.52
N VAL A 451 -9.48 17.54 -4.47
CA VAL A 451 -10.93 17.66 -4.39
C VAL A 451 -11.58 16.28 -4.62
N ASN A 452 -12.28 15.75 -3.62
CA ASN A 452 -13.08 14.54 -3.77
C ASN A 452 -14.37 14.81 -4.55
N TYR A 453 -15.08 15.87 -4.19
CA TYR A 453 -16.31 16.37 -4.83
C TYR A 453 -16.64 17.78 -4.31
N TYR A 454 -17.64 18.44 -4.91
CA TYR A 454 -18.15 19.74 -4.45
C TYR A 454 -19.51 19.55 -3.79
N GLN A 455 -19.63 19.88 -2.51
CA GLN A 455 -20.85 19.66 -1.70
C GLN A 455 -22.07 20.43 -2.20
N ASN A 456 -21.88 21.49 -3.02
CA ASN A 456 -22.97 22.27 -3.63
C ASN A 456 -23.66 21.56 -4.79
N ASN A 457 -23.04 20.49 -5.32
CA ASN A 457 -23.59 19.66 -6.41
C ASN A 457 -24.54 18.61 -5.80
N ILE A 458 -25.77 19.00 -5.46
CA ILE A 458 -26.74 18.11 -4.78
C ILE A 458 -27.37 17.18 -5.81
N GLY A 459 -27.18 15.87 -5.63
CA GLY A 459 -27.72 14.81 -6.49
C GLY A 459 -28.83 14.00 -5.81
N ASN A 460 -29.05 12.78 -6.32
CA ASN A 460 -30.10 11.88 -5.83
C ASN A 460 -29.60 11.01 -4.66
N GLU A 461 -30.04 11.31 -3.45
CA GLU A 461 -29.70 10.56 -2.24
C GLU A 461 -30.23 9.10 -2.23
N ALA A 462 -31.22 8.75 -3.05
CA ALA A 462 -31.69 7.37 -3.17
C ALA A 462 -30.67 6.41 -3.79
N LEU A 463 -29.60 6.94 -4.38
CA LEU A 463 -28.50 6.14 -4.94
C LEU A 463 -27.41 5.82 -3.92
N ARG A 464 -27.57 6.19 -2.66
CA ARG A 464 -26.58 5.93 -1.61
C ARG A 464 -26.31 4.43 -1.52
N PRO A 465 -25.04 3.97 -1.63
CA PRO A 465 -24.68 2.58 -1.45
C PRO A 465 -25.10 2.05 -0.09
N GLN A 466 -25.42 0.77 -0.05
CA GLN A 466 -25.71 0.06 1.18
C GLN A 466 -24.45 -0.14 2.03
N GLY A 467 -24.63 -0.21 3.36
CA GLY A 467 -23.55 -0.52 4.31
C GLY A 467 -22.44 0.52 4.34
N TRP A 468 -21.21 0.05 4.39
CA TRP A 468 -20.00 0.87 4.62
C TRP A 468 -19.75 1.94 3.57
N LEU A 469 -20.00 1.64 2.31
CA LEU A 469 -19.79 2.58 1.19
C LEU A 469 -20.69 3.80 1.27
N GLY A 470 -21.84 3.69 1.96
CA GLY A 470 -22.75 4.80 2.18
C GLY A 470 -22.26 5.84 3.19
N LYS A 471 -21.26 5.52 4.02
CA LYS A 471 -20.86 6.34 5.16
C LYS A 471 -20.19 7.66 4.76
N HIS A 472 -19.26 7.60 3.80
CA HIS A 472 -18.54 8.77 3.24
C HIS A 472 -18.91 9.03 1.78
N TRP A 473 -20.05 8.52 1.33
CA TRP A 473 -20.58 8.74 0.00
C TRP A 473 -21.25 10.11 -0.12
N SER A 474 -21.28 10.68 -1.33
CA SER A 474 -21.98 11.92 -1.64
C SER A 474 -22.72 11.82 -2.95
N SER A 475 -23.95 12.28 -3.01
CA SER A 475 -24.75 12.41 -4.22
C SER A 475 -24.15 13.42 -5.23
N ALA A 476 -23.26 14.31 -4.78
CA ALA A 476 -22.55 15.26 -5.63
C ALA A 476 -21.77 14.57 -6.75
N VAL A 477 -21.22 13.38 -6.49
CA VAL A 477 -20.45 12.60 -7.47
C VAL A 477 -21.30 12.27 -8.70
N GLN A 478 -22.59 11.94 -8.53
CA GLN A 478 -23.51 11.71 -9.65
C GLN A 478 -23.68 12.94 -10.53
N VAL A 479 -23.84 14.12 -9.93
CA VAL A 479 -24.03 15.38 -10.66
C VAL A 479 -22.79 15.70 -11.48
N GLU A 480 -21.61 15.59 -10.87
CA GLU A 480 -20.31 15.82 -11.53
C GLU A 480 -20.06 14.81 -12.66
N HIS A 481 -20.41 13.53 -12.44
CA HIS A 481 -20.36 12.50 -13.46
C HIS A 481 -21.25 12.85 -14.67
N HIS A 482 -22.53 13.19 -14.43
CA HIS A 482 -23.46 13.51 -15.51
C HIS A 482 -23.09 14.81 -16.23
N ALA A 483 -22.62 15.83 -15.51
CA ALA A 483 -22.15 17.07 -16.16
C ALA A 483 -20.99 16.78 -17.12
N THR A 484 -20.06 15.94 -16.72
CA THR A 484 -18.94 15.51 -17.57
C THR A 484 -19.43 14.75 -18.81
N ARG A 485 -20.47 13.91 -18.68
CA ARG A 485 -21.06 13.16 -19.82
C ARG A 485 -21.89 14.02 -20.77
N THR A 486 -22.57 15.06 -20.28
CA THR A 486 -23.59 15.78 -21.03
C THR A 486 -23.20 17.22 -21.41
N ALA A 487 -22.25 17.80 -20.68
CA ALA A 487 -21.76 19.16 -20.88
C ALA A 487 -20.24 19.23 -20.75
N ALA A 488 -19.70 19.60 -19.59
CA ALA A 488 -18.28 19.57 -19.30
C ALA A 488 -18.01 19.55 -17.79
N GLY A 489 -16.94 18.86 -17.40
CA GLY A 489 -16.34 18.90 -16.06
C GLY A 489 -14.92 19.46 -16.12
N LEU A 490 -14.55 20.27 -15.11
CA LEU A 490 -13.19 20.77 -14.92
C LEU A 490 -12.61 20.15 -13.64
N PHE A 491 -11.48 19.46 -13.79
CA PHE A 491 -10.81 18.70 -12.75
C PHE A 491 -9.45 19.32 -12.43
N ASP A 492 -9.10 19.43 -11.15
CA ASP A 492 -7.75 19.80 -10.73
C ASP A 492 -6.90 18.54 -10.55
N GLU A 493 -6.06 18.27 -11.52
CA GLU A 493 -5.14 17.14 -11.61
C GLU A 493 -3.67 17.55 -11.30
N SER A 494 -3.48 18.72 -10.68
CA SER A 494 -2.15 19.28 -10.39
C SER A 494 -1.28 18.37 -9.51
N SER A 495 -1.88 17.47 -8.76
CA SER A 495 -1.18 16.50 -7.93
C SER A 495 -0.56 15.32 -8.69
N PHE A 496 -0.92 15.08 -9.97
CA PHE A 496 -0.27 14.03 -10.76
C PHE A 496 1.25 14.22 -10.78
N ALA A 497 1.98 13.11 -10.66
CA ALA A 497 3.42 13.15 -10.71
C ALA A 497 3.91 13.41 -12.15
N LYS A 498 4.84 14.35 -12.28
CA LYS A 498 5.37 14.81 -13.57
C LYS A 498 6.88 14.77 -13.54
N ALA A 499 7.48 14.13 -14.54
CA ALA A 499 8.92 14.17 -14.76
C ALA A 499 9.27 14.70 -16.14
N ARG A 500 10.35 15.45 -16.20
CA ARG A 500 11.01 15.83 -17.45
C ARG A 500 12.24 14.97 -17.63
N ILE A 501 12.34 14.30 -18.78
CA ILE A 501 13.45 13.45 -19.16
C ILE A 501 14.19 14.13 -20.29
N THR A 502 15.48 14.41 -20.09
CA THR A 502 16.31 15.13 -21.07
C THR A 502 17.63 14.40 -21.32
N GLY A 503 18.25 14.71 -22.48
CA GLY A 503 19.58 14.21 -22.85
C GLY A 503 19.59 13.48 -24.19
N SER A 504 20.74 13.42 -24.82
CA SER A 504 20.94 12.85 -26.18
C SER A 504 20.50 11.38 -26.32
N ARG A 505 20.37 10.65 -25.23
CA ARG A 505 19.86 9.27 -25.20
C ARG A 505 18.48 9.13 -24.54
N ALA A 506 17.77 10.24 -24.27
CA ALA A 506 16.48 10.20 -23.59
C ALA A 506 15.44 9.33 -24.33
N GLY A 507 15.36 9.45 -25.66
CA GLY A 507 14.47 8.62 -26.49
C GLY A 507 14.83 7.14 -26.48
N GLU A 508 16.13 6.79 -26.53
CA GLU A 508 16.63 5.41 -26.44
C GLU A 508 16.30 4.81 -25.06
N PHE A 509 16.60 5.55 -24.00
CA PHE A 509 16.31 5.17 -22.63
C PHE A 509 14.83 4.89 -22.43
N LEU A 510 13.96 5.83 -22.79
CA LEU A 510 12.51 5.64 -22.63
C LEU A 510 11.95 4.52 -23.51
N ASN A 511 12.50 4.30 -24.68
CA ASN A 511 12.14 3.14 -25.49
C ASN A 511 12.64 1.83 -24.87
N TYR A 512 13.69 1.84 -24.06
CA TYR A 512 14.11 0.65 -23.33
C TYR A 512 13.21 0.38 -22.09
N VAL A 513 12.85 1.42 -21.34
CA VAL A 513 12.00 1.29 -20.14
C VAL A 513 10.56 0.94 -20.51
N CYS A 514 9.98 1.65 -21.47
CA CYS A 514 8.58 1.54 -21.84
C CYS A 514 8.31 0.36 -22.78
N ALA A 515 7.26 -0.39 -22.55
CA ALA A 515 6.88 -1.52 -23.42
C ALA A 515 6.36 -1.06 -24.80
N ASN A 516 5.82 0.18 -24.92
CA ASN A 516 5.43 0.77 -26.19
C ASN A 516 6.57 1.58 -26.82
N ASN A 517 6.45 1.89 -28.11
CA ASN A 517 7.33 2.85 -28.76
C ASN A 517 6.89 4.27 -28.43
N VAL A 518 7.69 5.01 -27.68
CA VAL A 518 7.40 6.36 -27.22
C VAL A 518 8.06 7.47 -28.04
N VAL A 519 8.99 7.13 -28.94
CA VAL A 519 9.61 8.08 -29.89
C VAL A 519 8.77 8.13 -31.16
N LYS A 520 7.81 9.04 -31.19
CA LYS A 520 6.81 9.20 -32.27
C LYS A 520 6.87 10.56 -32.96
N GLY A 521 7.75 11.45 -32.51
CA GLY A 521 7.88 12.83 -32.95
C GLY A 521 7.30 13.84 -31.96
N ILE A 522 7.82 15.06 -32.03
CA ILE A 522 7.44 16.17 -31.14
C ILE A 522 5.91 16.38 -31.16
N GLY A 523 5.33 16.55 -29.99
CA GLY A 523 3.89 16.73 -29.80
C GLY A 523 3.08 15.43 -29.87
N LYS A 524 3.71 14.24 -29.95
CA LYS A 524 2.99 12.97 -29.84
C LYS A 524 3.01 12.48 -28.39
N THR A 525 1.86 11.98 -27.95
CA THR A 525 1.65 11.40 -26.64
C THR A 525 1.38 9.91 -26.78
N VAL A 526 1.94 9.09 -25.88
CA VAL A 526 1.82 7.63 -25.90
C VAL A 526 1.50 7.15 -24.50
N TYR A 527 0.43 6.35 -24.34
CA TYR A 527 0.20 5.56 -23.15
C TYR A 527 1.00 4.26 -23.23
N THR A 528 1.69 3.91 -22.16
CA THR A 528 2.59 2.76 -22.10
C THR A 528 2.77 2.26 -20.67
N GLN A 529 3.21 1.01 -20.51
CA GLN A 529 3.66 0.47 -19.23
C GLN A 529 5.19 0.32 -19.22
N ALA A 530 5.79 0.44 -18.02
CA ALA A 530 7.06 -0.19 -17.70
C ALA A 530 6.77 -1.59 -17.14
N LEU A 531 7.53 -2.60 -17.56
CA LEU A 531 7.36 -3.98 -17.12
C LEU A 531 8.56 -4.42 -16.28
N ASN A 532 8.32 -5.29 -15.30
CA ASN A 532 9.38 -6.01 -14.60
C ASN A 532 9.84 -7.25 -15.41
N SER A 533 10.81 -7.99 -14.89
CA SER A 533 11.40 -9.16 -15.58
C SER A 533 10.41 -10.30 -15.82
N LYS A 534 9.27 -10.31 -15.12
CA LYS A 534 8.17 -11.29 -15.23
C LYS A 534 7.00 -10.80 -16.10
N ALA A 535 7.14 -9.64 -16.76
CA ALA A 535 6.11 -8.92 -17.49
C ALA A 535 4.98 -8.35 -16.62
N GLY A 536 5.15 -8.28 -15.30
CA GLY A 536 4.26 -7.52 -14.43
C GLY A 536 4.35 -6.02 -14.71
N ILE A 537 3.24 -5.30 -14.55
CA ILE A 537 3.17 -3.86 -14.80
C ILE A 537 3.78 -3.13 -13.60
N GLU A 538 5.03 -2.72 -13.73
CA GLU A 538 5.77 -1.98 -12.70
C GLU A 538 5.22 -0.55 -12.54
N SER A 539 4.93 0.10 -13.67
CA SER A 539 4.34 1.43 -13.70
C SER A 539 3.56 1.62 -14.99
N ASP A 540 2.62 2.57 -15.00
CA ASP A 540 1.97 3.01 -16.23
C ASP A 540 2.15 4.52 -16.44
N TYR A 541 2.45 4.91 -17.67
CA TYR A 541 2.85 6.25 -18.03
C TYR A 541 2.07 6.82 -19.21
N THR A 542 1.85 8.11 -19.14
CA THR A 542 1.62 8.93 -20.33
C THR A 542 2.92 9.66 -20.67
N VAL A 543 3.50 9.35 -21.84
CA VAL A 543 4.78 9.93 -22.31
C VAL A 543 4.52 10.85 -23.49
N THR A 544 4.93 12.11 -23.37
CA THR A 544 4.84 13.13 -24.46
C THR A 544 6.23 13.54 -24.87
N GLN A 545 6.56 13.43 -26.17
CA GLN A 545 7.79 14.00 -26.71
C GLN A 545 7.62 15.51 -26.86
N THR A 546 8.33 16.32 -26.06
CA THR A 546 8.22 17.78 -26.00
C THR A 546 9.32 18.49 -26.79
N GLY A 547 10.43 17.80 -27.10
CA GLY A 547 11.55 18.26 -27.91
C GLY A 547 12.28 17.11 -28.57
N ASP A 548 13.37 17.36 -29.29
CA ASP A 548 14.17 16.31 -29.95
C ASP A 548 14.74 15.32 -28.91
N ASP A 549 15.30 15.84 -27.84
CA ASP A 549 15.90 15.08 -26.73
C ASP A 549 15.18 15.36 -25.39
N GLU A 550 13.89 15.72 -25.46
CA GLU A 550 13.10 16.05 -24.28
C GLU A 550 11.74 15.38 -24.31
N PHE A 551 11.38 14.79 -23.16
CA PHE A 551 10.11 14.10 -22.93
C PHE A 551 9.50 14.51 -21.59
N MET A 552 8.17 14.53 -21.52
CA MET A 552 7.40 14.70 -20.30
C MET A 552 6.68 13.38 -20.00
N ILE A 553 6.85 12.88 -18.78
CA ILE A 553 6.15 11.70 -18.24
C ILE A 553 5.14 12.16 -17.21
N ILE A 554 3.92 11.61 -17.28
CA ILE A 554 2.87 11.77 -16.26
C ILE A 554 2.53 10.40 -15.69
N THR A 555 2.43 10.33 -14.38
CA THR A 555 1.97 9.15 -13.63
C THR A 555 1.10 9.55 -12.44
N GLY A 556 0.52 8.57 -11.74
CA GLY A 556 -0.40 8.83 -10.64
C GLY A 556 0.26 9.52 -9.44
N THR A 557 -0.51 10.33 -8.73
CA THR A 557 -0.06 11.15 -7.58
C THR A 557 0.76 10.36 -6.55
N ALA A 558 0.34 9.13 -6.23
CA ALA A 558 0.97 8.33 -5.17
C ALA A 558 2.31 7.70 -5.58
N PHE A 559 2.61 7.65 -6.88
CA PHE A 559 3.65 6.77 -7.41
C PHE A 559 4.95 7.47 -7.77
N ALA A 560 5.04 8.79 -7.55
CA ALA A 560 6.21 9.61 -7.95
C ALA A 560 7.56 9.01 -7.52
N VAL A 561 7.69 8.63 -6.25
CA VAL A 561 8.97 8.11 -5.71
C VAL A 561 9.27 6.73 -6.26
N HIS A 562 8.27 5.87 -6.35
CA HIS A 562 8.37 4.52 -6.91
C HIS A 562 8.76 4.58 -8.38
N ASP A 563 7.98 5.29 -9.18
CA ASP A 563 8.12 5.32 -10.63
C ASP A 563 9.41 5.99 -11.08
N PHE A 564 9.74 7.13 -10.47
CA PHE A 564 11.01 7.81 -10.78
C PHE A 564 12.21 7.03 -10.23
N GLY A 565 12.04 6.34 -9.11
CA GLY A 565 13.03 5.39 -8.58
C GLY A 565 13.29 4.20 -9.53
N TRP A 566 12.24 3.68 -10.17
CA TRP A 566 12.37 2.66 -11.21
C TRP A 566 13.12 3.17 -12.44
N LEU A 567 12.77 4.36 -12.92
CA LEU A 567 13.51 5.00 -14.02
C LEU A 567 15.00 5.16 -13.69
N GLU A 568 15.32 5.65 -12.48
CA GLU A 568 16.71 5.82 -12.03
C GLU A 568 17.45 4.49 -11.87
N LYS A 569 16.78 3.42 -11.42
CA LYS A 569 17.33 2.07 -11.34
C LYS A 569 17.76 1.59 -12.72
N ILE A 570 16.85 1.61 -13.70
CA ILE A 570 17.12 1.19 -15.07
C ILE A 570 18.20 2.08 -15.72
N ARG A 571 18.17 3.39 -15.50
CA ARG A 571 19.19 4.32 -15.99
C ARG A 571 20.58 3.93 -15.53
N ARG A 572 20.76 3.59 -14.26
CA ARG A 572 22.05 3.17 -13.67
C ARG A 572 22.47 1.78 -14.15
N GLU A 573 21.59 0.80 -14.11
CA GLU A 573 21.89 -0.60 -14.45
C GLU A 573 22.30 -0.78 -15.91
N TYR A 574 21.73 0.02 -16.81
CA TYR A 574 22.02 -0.06 -18.27
C TYR A 574 22.86 1.11 -18.79
N SER A 575 23.50 1.87 -17.90
CA SER A 575 24.49 2.91 -18.22
C SER A 575 23.97 3.98 -19.19
N PHE A 576 22.78 4.54 -18.91
CA PHE A 576 22.25 5.70 -19.61
C PHE A 576 22.74 7.02 -18.98
N ASP A 577 24.07 7.23 -18.93
CA ASP A 577 24.72 8.31 -18.18
C ASP A 577 24.37 9.72 -18.70
N ASN A 578 23.98 9.83 -19.99
CA ASN A 578 23.61 11.10 -20.63
C ASN A 578 22.09 11.39 -20.57
N VAL A 579 21.37 10.79 -19.61
CA VAL A 579 19.95 11.02 -19.39
C VAL A 579 19.77 11.63 -18.01
N GLU A 580 18.99 12.72 -17.94
CA GLU A 580 18.60 13.39 -16.71
C GLU A 580 17.09 13.19 -16.48
N ILE A 581 16.72 12.85 -15.24
CA ILE A 581 15.33 12.67 -14.79
C ILE A 581 15.05 13.76 -13.75
N THR A 582 14.22 14.73 -14.09
CA THR A 582 13.88 15.86 -13.22
C THR A 582 12.41 15.78 -12.80
N ASN A 583 12.13 15.70 -11.50
CA ASN A 583 10.77 15.79 -10.98
C ASN A 583 10.28 17.25 -11.06
N ILE A 584 9.26 17.50 -11.89
CA ILE A 584 8.63 18.81 -12.11
C ILE A 584 7.19 18.86 -11.60
N THR A 585 6.81 17.95 -10.70
CA THR A 585 5.43 17.86 -10.18
C THR A 585 4.95 19.17 -9.58
N ARG A 586 5.82 19.88 -8.87
CA ARG A 586 5.48 21.13 -8.17
C ARG A 586 5.66 22.39 -9.02
N ASP A 587 6.15 22.26 -10.26
CA ASP A 587 6.40 23.41 -11.15
C ASP A 587 5.18 23.68 -12.05
N LEU A 588 4.35 22.64 -12.28
CA LEU A 588 3.22 22.71 -13.22
C LEU A 588 1.89 22.37 -12.53
N ALA A 589 0.92 23.26 -12.69
CA ALA A 589 -0.49 22.93 -12.51
C ALA A 589 -0.96 22.06 -13.69
N CYS A 590 -1.98 21.22 -13.45
CA CYS A 590 -2.64 20.41 -14.47
C CYS A 590 -4.15 20.46 -14.26
N PHE A 591 -4.90 20.83 -15.31
CA PHE A 591 -6.35 20.89 -15.27
C PHE A 591 -6.96 20.05 -16.40
N GLY A 592 -7.75 19.04 -16.04
CA GLY A 592 -8.52 18.23 -17.00
C GLY A 592 -9.85 18.89 -17.33
N ILE A 593 -10.05 19.32 -18.58
CA ILE A 593 -11.38 19.74 -19.06
C ILE A 593 -11.95 18.66 -19.97
N MET A 594 -13.03 18.02 -19.53
CA MET A 594 -13.59 16.82 -20.15
C MET A 594 -15.10 16.97 -20.40
N GLY A 595 -15.57 16.47 -21.53
CA GLY A 595 -16.98 16.46 -21.91
C GLY A 595 -17.26 17.03 -23.32
N PRO A 596 -18.48 16.86 -23.86
CA PRO A 596 -18.81 17.24 -25.23
C PRO A 596 -18.62 18.73 -25.53
N ASN A 597 -18.76 19.60 -24.51
CA ASN A 597 -18.60 21.06 -24.69
C ASN A 597 -17.15 21.53 -24.45
N SER A 598 -16.22 20.67 -24.08
CA SER A 598 -14.84 21.04 -23.75
C SER A 598 -14.11 21.77 -24.88
N ARG A 599 -14.34 21.34 -26.15
CA ARG A 599 -13.76 22.01 -27.32
C ARG A 599 -14.31 23.43 -27.48
N ALA A 600 -15.62 23.62 -27.41
CA ALA A 600 -16.24 24.92 -27.57
C ALA A 600 -15.76 25.92 -26.50
N ILE A 601 -15.62 25.45 -25.27
CA ILE A 601 -15.11 26.24 -24.14
C ILE A 601 -13.68 26.68 -24.42
N LEU A 602 -12.77 25.73 -24.68
CA LEU A 602 -11.37 26.06 -24.94
C LEU A 602 -11.15 26.89 -26.20
N GLN A 603 -11.91 26.64 -27.26
CA GLN A 603 -11.79 27.39 -28.52
C GLN A 603 -12.12 28.88 -28.36
N SER A 604 -12.98 29.24 -27.40
CA SER A 604 -13.29 30.65 -27.10
C SER A 604 -12.11 31.37 -26.40
N LEU A 605 -11.16 30.63 -25.85
CA LEU A 605 -10.00 31.17 -25.13
C LEU A 605 -8.70 31.14 -25.92
N THR A 606 -8.69 30.52 -27.13
CA THR A 606 -7.50 30.37 -27.96
C THR A 606 -7.75 30.58 -29.41
N THR A 607 -6.75 31.10 -30.13
CA THR A 607 -6.77 31.20 -31.60
C THR A 607 -6.28 29.93 -32.30
N THR A 608 -5.71 28.98 -31.54
CA THR A 608 -5.29 27.69 -32.09
C THR A 608 -6.52 26.87 -32.46
N ASP A 609 -6.49 26.26 -33.64
CA ASP A 609 -7.58 25.38 -34.11
C ASP A 609 -7.54 24.06 -33.28
N LEU A 610 -8.63 23.80 -32.53
CA LEU A 610 -8.80 22.61 -31.68
C LEU A 610 -9.62 21.50 -32.37
N ASN A 611 -9.93 21.63 -33.69
CA ASN A 611 -10.60 20.58 -34.43
C ASN A 611 -9.76 19.28 -34.47
N HIS A 612 -10.43 18.13 -34.68
CA HIS A 612 -9.77 16.83 -34.67
C HIS A 612 -8.59 16.70 -35.64
N SER A 613 -8.70 17.34 -36.85
CA SER A 613 -7.63 17.33 -37.84
C SER A 613 -6.41 18.15 -37.45
N ALA A 614 -6.60 19.26 -36.74
CA ALA A 614 -5.53 20.15 -36.30
C ALA A 614 -4.93 19.70 -34.94
N PHE A 615 -5.78 19.14 -34.10
CA PHE A 615 -5.38 18.65 -32.79
C PHE A 615 -5.89 17.22 -32.55
N PRO A 616 -5.23 16.18 -33.12
CA PRO A 616 -5.68 14.81 -33.01
C PRO A 616 -5.60 14.26 -31.58
N PHE A 617 -6.42 13.24 -31.26
CA PHE A 617 -6.30 12.49 -30.02
C PHE A 617 -4.89 11.91 -29.83
N MET A 618 -4.38 11.87 -28.60
CA MET A 618 -3.01 11.50 -28.25
C MET A 618 -1.95 12.44 -28.88
N SER A 619 -2.23 13.74 -28.88
CA SER A 619 -1.25 14.77 -29.23
C SER A 619 -1.23 15.92 -28.23
N SER A 620 -0.12 16.65 -28.22
CA SER A 620 0.16 17.74 -27.29
C SER A 620 0.72 18.93 -28.06
N GLN A 621 0.22 20.13 -27.77
CA GLN A 621 0.65 21.38 -28.41
C GLN A 621 0.76 22.49 -27.37
N GLU A 622 1.63 23.45 -27.63
CA GLU A 622 1.59 24.73 -26.91
C GLU A 622 0.50 25.62 -27.51
N ILE A 623 -0.37 26.12 -26.66
CA ILE A 623 -1.47 27.03 -27.02
C ILE A 623 -1.49 28.21 -26.05
N THR A 624 -2.33 29.20 -26.30
CA THR A 624 -2.60 30.27 -25.35
C THR A 624 -4.03 30.15 -24.82
N ILE A 625 -4.21 30.29 -23.52
CA ILE A 625 -5.53 30.40 -22.88
C ILE A 625 -5.66 31.79 -22.30
N GLY A 626 -6.52 32.61 -22.93
CA GLY A 626 -6.72 34.01 -22.54
C GLY A 626 -5.41 34.80 -22.45
N GLY A 627 -4.46 34.53 -23.35
CA GLY A 627 -3.16 35.21 -23.44
C GLY A 627 -2.03 34.55 -22.63
N ILE A 628 -2.33 33.51 -21.85
CA ILE A 628 -1.34 32.73 -21.04
C ILE A 628 -0.88 31.52 -21.86
N LYS A 629 0.43 31.35 -21.98
CA LYS A 629 1.04 30.20 -22.66
C LYS A 629 0.91 28.95 -21.82
N VAL A 630 0.31 27.89 -22.38
CA VAL A 630 0.10 26.59 -21.72
C VAL A 630 0.40 25.45 -22.69
N ARG A 631 0.69 24.27 -22.16
CA ARG A 631 0.70 23.03 -22.94
C ARG A 631 -0.66 22.36 -22.78
N ALA A 632 -1.30 22.06 -23.89
CA ALA A 632 -2.54 21.28 -23.92
C ALA A 632 -2.23 19.89 -24.49
N THR A 633 -2.68 18.84 -23.83
CA THR A 633 -2.56 17.45 -24.31
C THR A 633 -3.95 16.88 -24.48
N ARG A 634 -4.30 16.49 -25.71
CA ARG A 634 -5.60 15.87 -26.00
C ARG A 634 -5.58 14.40 -25.58
N ILE A 635 -6.09 14.14 -24.40
CA ILE A 635 -6.15 12.84 -23.73
C ILE A 635 -7.38 12.78 -22.84
N THR A 636 -7.75 11.60 -22.37
CA THR A 636 -8.86 11.42 -21.42
C THR A 636 -8.60 10.22 -20.51
N TYR A 637 -9.02 10.35 -19.26
CA TYR A 637 -9.15 9.22 -18.32
C TYR A 637 -10.61 8.99 -17.89
N VAL A 638 -11.56 9.73 -18.51
CA VAL A 638 -13.00 9.63 -18.22
C VAL A 638 -13.83 9.13 -19.43
N GLY A 639 -13.19 8.93 -20.58
CA GLY A 639 -13.85 8.45 -21.79
C GLY A 639 -14.67 9.50 -22.53
N GLU A 640 -14.39 10.79 -22.35
CA GLU A 640 -14.99 11.93 -23.05
C GLU A 640 -13.95 12.69 -23.85
N LEU A 641 -14.42 13.51 -24.81
CA LEU A 641 -13.60 14.53 -25.45
C LEU A 641 -12.96 15.41 -24.38
N GLY A 642 -11.66 15.65 -24.44
CA GLY A 642 -11.03 16.52 -23.45
C GLY A 642 -9.56 16.80 -23.66
N TRP A 643 -9.03 17.66 -22.81
CA TRP A 643 -7.64 18.05 -22.74
C TRP A 643 -7.16 18.16 -21.29
N GLU A 644 -5.94 17.76 -21.05
CA GLU A 644 -5.17 18.17 -19.89
C GLU A 644 -4.39 19.44 -20.23
N ILE A 645 -4.55 20.49 -19.41
CA ILE A 645 -3.95 21.80 -19.58
C ILE A 645 -2.86 22.00 -18.54
N TYR A 646 -1.62 22.08 -18.97
CA TYR A 646 -0.45 22.29 -18.13
C TYR A 646 -0.02 23.75 -18.18
N SER A 647 -0.05 24.43 -17.04
CA SER A 647 0.45 25.81 -16.88
C SER A 647 1.53 25.89 -15.83
N SER A 648 2.25 27.01 -15.75
CA SER A 648 3.06 27.29 -14.57
C SER A 648 2.16 27.35 -13.32
N VAL A 649 2.69 27.01 -12.15
CA VAL A 649 1.92 27.14 -10.90
C VAL A 649 1.52 28.59 -10.61
N THR A 650 2.30 29.56 -11.06
CA THR A 650 2.00 31.01 -10.89
C THR A 650 0.80 31.46 -11.72
N ASP A 651 0.56 30.84 -12.86
CA ASP A 651 -0.54 31.16 -13.75
C ASP A 651 -1.79 30.29 -13.51
N GLY A 652 -1.64 29.23 -12.69
CA GLY A 652 -2.65 28.18 -12.52
C GLY A 652 -4.02 28.73 -12.13
N LEU A 653 -4.11 29.61 -11.12
CA LEU A 653 -5.39 30.20 -10.72
C LEU A 653 -6.05 30.99 -11.86
N THR A 654 -5.28 31.81 -12.59
CA THR A 654 -5.81 32.61 -13.68
C THR A 654 -6.32 31.73 -14.84
N VAL A 655 -5.60 30.64 -15.16
CA VAL A 655 -6.03 29.68 -16.20
C VAL A 655 -7.31 28.98 -15.78
N TRP A 656 -7.41 28.52 -14.54
CA TRP A 656 -8.61 27.90 -13.97
C TRP A 656 -9.83 28.82 -14.06
N GLU A 657 -9.71 30.07 -13.58
CA GLU A 657 -10.81 31.03 -13.56
C GLU A 657 -11.28 31.41 -14.98
N LYS A 658 -10.34 31.56 -15.94
CA LYS A 658 -10.68 31.81 -17.34
C LYS A 658 -11.47 30.66 -17.96
N ILE A 659 -11.10 29.44 -17.71
CA ILE A 659 -11.82 28.23 -18.18
C ILE A 659 -13.21 28.16 -17.54
N MET A 660 -13.31 28.37 -16.23
CA MET A 660 -14.59 28.38 -15.50
C MET A 660 -15.55 29.46 -16.05
N GLU A 661 -15.05 30.67 -16.27
CA GLU A 661 -15.89 31.76 -16.80
C GLU A 661 -16.35 31.48 -18.25
N ALA A 662 -15.46 31.02 -19.14
CA ALA A 662 -15.80 30.67 -20.51
C ALA A 662 -16.79 29.49 -20.61
N GLY A 663 -16.77 28.59 -19.64
CA GLY A 663 -17.65 27.43 -19.62
C GLY A 663 -18.99 27.62 -18.94
N LYS A 664 -19.23 28.76 -18.27
CA LYS A 664 -20.41 29.00 -17.42
C LYS A 664 -21.74 28.80 -18.18
N ASP A 665 -21.88 29.36 -19.35
CA ASP A 665 -23.11 29.26 -20.16
C ASP A 665 -23.16 27.95 -20.98
N LEU A 666 -22.09 27.14 -20.95
CA LEU A 666 -21.98 25.84 -21.63
C LEU A 666 -22.10 24.64 -20.64
N GLY A 667 -22.52 24.91 -19.40
CA GLY A 667 -22.77 23.89 -18.41
C GLY A 667 -21.51 23.29 -17.81
N LEU A 668 -20.37 23.98 -17.83
CA LEU A 668 -19.16 23.58 -17.13
C LEU A 668 -19.35 23.69 -15.62
N ILE A 669 -19.02 22.63 -14.91
CA ILE A 669 -18.91 22.67 -13.45
C ILE A 669 -17.54 22.16 -12.98
N PRO A 670 -17.08 22.59 -11.80
CA PRO A 670 -15.91 21.98 -11.20
C PRO A 670 -16.27 20.58 -10.67
N CYS A 671 -15.36 19.62 -10.84
CA CYS A 671 -15.57 18.22 -10.50
C CYS A 671 -14.38 17.67 -9.73
N GLY A 672 -14.62 16.63 -8.89
CA GLY A 672 -13.62 16.01 -8.08
C GLY A 672 -13.21 14.59 -8.54
N TYR A 673 -12.20 14.05 -7.87
CA TYR A 673 -11.61 12.74 -8.20
C TYR A 673 -12.59 11.57 -8.10
N ARG A 674 -13.62 11.64 -7.22
CA ARG A 674 -14.62 10.56 -7.11
C ARG A 674 -15.50 10.46 -8.37
N ALA A 675 -15.69 11.57 -9.09
CA ALA A 675 -16.36 11.54 -10.40
C ALA A 675 -15.45 10.92 -11.47
N ILE A 676 -14.13 11.23 -11.48
CA ILE A 676 -13.15 10.55 -12.34
C ILE A 676 -13.23 9.03 -12.15
N GLU A 677 -13.24 8.57 -10.89
CA GLU A 677 -13.28 7.14 -10.55
C GLU A 677 -14.54 6.46 -11.13
N SER A 678 -15.70 7.05 -10.96
CA SER A 678 -16.96 6.52 -11.50
C SER A 678 -16.97 6.50 -13.04
N LEU A 679 -16.46 7.57 -13.69
CA LEU A 679 -16.39 7.71 -15.16
C LEU A 679 -15.41 6.70 -15.78
N ARG A 680 -14.20 6.53 -15.19
CA ARG A 680 -13.18 5.61 -15.69
C ARG A 680 -13.62 4.14 -15.61
N LEU A 681 -14.37 3.78 -14.54
CA LEU A 681 -14.90 2.41 -14.37
C LEU A 681 -15.86 2.05 -15.52
N GLU A 682 -16.75 2.95 -15.95
CA GLU A 682 -17.63 2.70 -17.09
C GLU A 682 -16.85 2.53 -18.41
N LYS A 683 -15.76 3.26 -18.58
CA LYS A 683 -14.91 3.22 -19.78
C LYS A 683 -13.92 2.04 -19.76
N GLY A 684 -13.78 1.36 -18.65
CA GLY A 684 -12.83 0.26 -18.50
C GLY A 684 -11.37 0.70 -18.46
N TYR A 685 -11.08 1.96 -18.08
CA TYR A 685 -9.71 2.40 -17.84
C TYR A 685 -9.18 1.85 -16.51
N ARG A 686 -7.95 1.35 -16.52
CA ARG A 686 -7.31 0.68 -15.38
C ARG A 686 -6.60 1.71 -14.50
N ALA A 687 -6.56 1.42 -13.21
CA ALA A 687 -5.78 2.17 -12.22
C ALA A 687 -4.66 1.27 -11.67
N TRP A 688 -3.43 1.80 -11.63
CA TRP A 688 -2.33 1.12 -10.98
C TRP A 688 -2.56 1.04 -9.46
N ALA A 689 -2.14 -0.05 -8.83
CA ALA A 689 -2.49 -0.50 -7.47
C ALA A 689 -3.98 -0.89 -7.28
N GLY A 690 -4.84 -0.60 -8.22
CA GLY A 690 -6.23 -1.08 -8.27
C GLY A 690 -6.32 -2.39 -9.06
N GLU A 691 -6.60 -2.27 -10.38
CA GLU A 691 -6.70 -3.43 -11.27
C GLU A 691 -5.35 -3.94 -11.75
N ILE A 692 -4.33 -3.08 -11.88
CA ILE A 692 -3.00 -3.44 -12.40
C ILE A 692 -1.91 -3.18 -11.37
N ASN A 693 -0.91 -4.05 -11.33
CA ASN A 693 0.23 -4.01 -10.41
C ASN A 693 1.40 -4.89 -10.91
N THR A 694 2.41 -5.06 -10.10
CA THR A 694 3.63 -5.83 -10.43
C THR A 694 3.42 -7.34 -10.65
N GLU A 695 2.23 -7.89 -10.30
CA GLU A 695 1.84 -9.30 -10.53
C GLU A 695 0.90 -9.48 -11.72
N THR A 696 0.49 -8.39 -12.38
CA THR A 696 -0.44 -8.42 -13.50
C THR A 696 0.26 -8.06 -14.80
N ASN A 697 0.08 -8.85 -15.83
CA ASN A 697 0.66 -8.55 -17.13
C ASN A 697 -0.32 -7.79 -18.04
N PRO A 698 0.17 -7.04 -19.06
CA PRO A 698 -0.68 -6.23 -19.93
C PRO A 698 -1.77 -7.02 -20.67
N TYR A 699 -1.53 -8.27 -20.99
CA TYR A 699 -2.48 -9.05 -21.79
C TYR A 699 -3.67 -9.53 -20.98
N GLU A 700 -3.44 -10.01 -19.76
CA GLU A 700 -4.54 -10.37 -18.86
C GLU A 700 -5.34 -9.15 -18.37
N ALA A 701 -4.68 -7.97 -18.30
CA ALA A 701 -5.33 -6.68 -17.97
C ALA A 701 -6.09 -6.04 -19.14
N GLY A 702 -6.03 -6.60 -20.35
CA GLY A 702 -6.64 -6.01 -21.56
C GLY A 702 -5.86 -4.82 -22.14
N LEU A 703 -4.61 -4.62 -21.72
CA LEU A 703 -3.73 -3.52 -22.11
C LEU A 703 -2.66 -3.90 -23.15
N GLY A 704 -2.82 -5.04 -23.81
CA GLY A 704 -1.87 -5.53 -24.82
C GLY A 704 -1.61 -4.56 -25.98
N PHE A 705 -2.51 -3.59 -26.25
CA PHE A 705 -2.33 -2.53 -27.25
C PHE A 705 -1.22 -1.54 -26.88
N ALA A 706 -0.91 -1.42 -25.60
CA ALA A 706 0.16 -0.57 -25.07
C ALA A 706 1.54 -1.25 -25.05
N VAL A 707 1.66 -2.47 -25.62
CA VAL A 707 2.91 -3.23 -25.75
C VAL A 707 3.28 -3.41 -27.22
N SER A 708 4.44 -2.92 -27.62
CA SER A 708 4.97 -3.06 -28.98
C SER A 708 6.05 -4.14 -29.07
N LEU A 709 5.67 -5.40 -29.27
CA LEU A 709 6.61 -6.52 -29.44
C LEU A 709 7.48 -6.40 -30.70
N LYS A 710 7.14 -5.47 -31.62
CA LYS A 710 7.95 -5.16 -32.82
C LYS A 710 9.23 -4.39 -32.52
N LYS A 711 9.35 -3.77 -31.36
CA LYS A 711 10.58 -3.12 -30.90
C LYS A 711 11.70 -4.13 -30.80
N GLU A 712 12.93 -3.69 -31.08
CA GLU A 712 14.11 -4.56 -30.99
C GLU A 712 14.28 -5.11 -29.55
N ASN A 713 14.20 -4.22 -28.55
CA ASN A 713 14.29 -4.59 -27.14
C ASN A 713 13.54 -3.59 -26.24
N PHE A 714 13.13 -4.08 -25.06
CA PHE A 714 12.69 -3.30 -23.91
C PHE A 714 12.74 -4.19 -22.66
N HIS A 715 12.79 -3.59 -21.48
CA HIS A 715 12.84 -4.32 -20.22
C HIS A 715 11.60 -5.22 -20.06
N GLY A 716 11.79 -6.51 -19.75
CA GLY A 716 10.69 -7.50 -19.64
C GLY A 716 10.17 -8.05 -20.97
N LYS A 717 10.76 -7.76 -22.13
CA LYS A 717 10.22 -8.18 -23.45
C LYS A 717 10.05 -9.68 -23.58
N SER A 718 11.03 -10.49 -23.17
CA SER A 718 10.94 -11.96 -23.27
C SER A 718 9.78 -12.54 -22.47
N ALA A 719 9.59 -12.04 -21.26
CA ALA A 719 8.44 -12.42 -20.42
C ALA A 719 7.10 -11.93 -21.00
N ALA A 720 7.07 -10.73 -21.61
CA ALA A 720 5.88 -10.23 -22.28
C ALA A 720 5.47 -11.08 -23.49
N ILE A 721 6.41 -11.63 -24.25
CA ILE A 721 6.13 -12.58 -25.33
C ILE A 721 5.48 -13.86 -24.77
N ALA A 722 6.08 -14.45 -23.73
CA ALA A 722 5.54 -15.66 -23.08
C ALA A 722 4.14 -15.41 -22.46
N ALA A 723 3.94 -14.27 -21.79
CA ALA A 723 2.66 -13.88 -21.20
C ALA A 723 1.55 -13.71 -22.25
N LYS A 724 1.89 -13.25 -23.45
CA LYS A 724 0.92 -13.15 -24.55
C LYS A 724 0.43 -14.51 -25.04
N GLU A 725 1.29 -15.53 -25.03
CA GLU A 725 0.99 -16.87 -25.53
C GLU A 725 0.19 -17.72 -24.51
N SER A 726 0.29 -17.41 -23.21
CA SER A 726 -0.31 -18.20 -22.13
C SER A 726 -1.02 -17.33 -21.11
N GLN A 727 -2.26 -16.95 -21.41
CA GLN A 727 -3.11 -16.18 -20.50
C GLN A 727 -3.98 -17.14 -19.67
N GLN A 728 -3.64 -17.32 -18.39
CA GLN A 728 -4.37 -18.18 -17.46
C GLN A 728 -5.64 -17.52 -16.90
N ARG A 729 -5.65 -16.19 -16.84
CA ARG A 729 -6.74 -15.37 -16.29
C ARG A 729 -6.93 -14.11 -17.13
N LYS A 730 -8.07 -13.47 -16.96
CA LYS A 730 -8.40 -12.22 -17.65
C LYS A 730 -9.14 -11.29 -16.71
N LEU A 731 -8.86 -10.01 -16.79
CA LEU A 731 -9.64 -8.96 -16.11
C LEU A 731 -10.97 -8.80 -16.84
N VAL A 732 -12.08 -8.84 -16.09
CA VAL A 732 -13.44 -8.71 -16.62
C VAL A 732 -14.22 -7.66 -15.84
N ALA A 733 -15.16 -6.99 -16.51
CA ALA A 733 -16.19 -6.17 -15.90
C ALA A 733 -17.38 -7.03 -15.47
N ILE A 734 -17.89 -6.82 -14.26
CA ILE A 734 -19.09 -7.44 -13.71
C ILE A 734 -20.06 -6.33 -13.36
N THR A 735 -21.33 -6.44 -13.76
CA THR A 735 -22.37 -5.47 -13.41
C THR A 735 -23.45 -6.10 -12.52
N PHE A 736 -23.99 -5.27 -11.63
CA PHE A 736 -25.11 -5.60 -10.75
C PHE A 736 -26.29 -4.68 -11.08
N ASP A 737 -27.50 -5.22 -11.16
CA ASP A 737 -28.70 -4.44 -11.52
C ASP A 737 -29.07 -3.41 -10.43
N ASP A 738 -28.80 -3.74 -9.16
CA ASP A 738 -28.95 -2.77 -8.07
C ASP A 738 -27.70 -1.89 -7.97
N ILE A 739 -27.80 -0.63 -8.40
CA ILE A 739 -26.70 0.35 -8.35
C ILE A 739 -26.21 0.63 -6.92
N THR A 740 -26.99 0.28 -5.88
CA THR A 740 -26.60 0.46 -4.48
C THR A 740 -25.83 -0.73 -3.91
N ALA A 741 -25.85 -1.88 -4.57
CA ALA A 741 -25.11 -3.10 -4.19
C ALA A 741 -23.68 -3.07 -4.76
N VAL A 742 -22.85 -2.20 -4.20
CA VAL A 742 -21.50 -1.92 -4.72
C VAL A 742 -20.45 -2.77 -4.03
N PRO A 743 -19.70 -3.64 -4.75
CA PRO A 743 -18.46 -4.24 -4.25
C PRO A 743 -17.36 -3.17 -4.19
N PHE A 744 -16.40 -3.29 -3.25
CA PHE A 744 -15.31 -2.30 -3.19
C PHE A 744 -13.89 -2.90 -3.15
N GLY A 745 -13.80 -4.23 -3.16
CA GLY A 745 -12.55 -4.97 -3.27
C GLY A 745 -12.46 -6.15 -2.30
N SER A 746 -11.80 -7.21 -2.77
CA SER A 746 -11.54 -8.45 -2.03
C SER A 746 -12.74 -9.38 -1.78
N GLU A 747 -13.95 -9.00 -2.16
CA GLU A 747 -15.12 -9.88 -2.07
C GLU A 747 -14.90 -11.14 -2.92
N PRO A 748 -15.23 -12.36 -2.40
CA PRO A 748 -15.08 -13.59 -3.14
C PRO A 748 -16.10 -13.69 -4.27
N ILE A 749 -15.66 -14.26 -5.39
CA ILE A 749 -16.50 -14.57 -6.56
C ILE A 749 -16.68 -16.06 -6.65
N ARG A 750 -17.93 -16.50 -6.71
CA ARG A 750 -18.32 -17.90 -6.88
C ARG A 750 -18.95 -18.12 -8.24
N ILE A 751 -18.51 -19.17 -8.93
CA ILE A 751 -19.08 -19.66 -10.18
C ILE A 751 -19.32 -21.15 -10.04
N ASN A 752 -20.54 -21.62 -10.33
CA ASN A 752 -20.94 -23.03 -10.19
C ASN A 752 -20.60 -23.61 -8.79
N GLY A 753 -20.83 -22.83 -7.73
CA GLY A 753 -20.60 -23.24 -6.34
C GLY A 753 -19.15 -23.17 -5.84
N SER A 754 -18.16 -22.87 -6.69
CA SER A 754 -16.74 -22.82 -6.33
C SER A 754 -16.20 -21.38 -6.37
N ILE A 755 -15.34 -21.01 -5.42
CA ILE A 755 -14.64 -19.73 -5.43
C ILE A 755 -13.64 -19.73 -6.60
N ARG A 756 -13.77 -18.74 -7.50
CA ARG A 756 -12.96 -18.64 -8.73
C ARG A 756 -12.11 -17.37 -8.80
N GLY A 757 -12.30 -16.44 -7.88
CA GLY A 757 -11.56 -15.18 -7.83
C GLY A 757 -12.07 -14.27 -6.73
N ARG A 758 -11.60 -13.02 -6.77
CA ARG A 758 -12.01 -11.95 -5.88
C ARG A 758 -12.11 -10.64 -6.64
N ILE A 759 -12.95 -9.73 -6.15
CA ILE A 759 -13.08 -8.38 -6.68
C ILE A 759 -11.76 -7.62 -6.48
N LYS A 760 -11.35 -6.86 -7.48
CA LYS A 760 -10.22 -5.93 -7.43
C LYS A 760 -10.66 -4.50 -7.09
N SER A 761 -11.71 -4.03 -7.77
CA SER A 761 -12.26 -2.70 -7.58
C SER A 761 -13.75 -2.69 -7.91
N GLY A 762 -14.48 -1.69 -7.42
CA GLY A 762 -15.88 -1.52 -7.73
C GLY A 762 -16.35 -0.09 -7.47
N GLY A 763 -17.52 0.24 -8.03
CA GLY A 763 -18.11 1.56 -7.90
C GLY A 763 -19.46 1.65 -8.59
N GLN A 764 -20.04 2.85 -8.59
CA GLN A 764 -21.31 3.13 -9.24
C GLN A 764 -21.09 3.66 -10.64
N GLY A 765 -21.72 3.03 -11.65
CA GLY A 765 -21.79 3.53 -13.02
C GLY A 765 -23.09 4.32 -13.21
N TYR A 766 -23.00 5.62 -13.05
CA TYR A 766 -24.20 6.48 -13.07
C TYR A 766 -24.81 6.65 -14.46
N THR A 767 -23.99 6.55 -15.54
CA THR A 767 -24.52 6.58 -16.92
C THR A 767 -25.25 5.30 -17.27
N ILE A 768 -24.68 4.14 -16.91
CA ILE A 768 -25.27 2.83 -17.20
C ILE A 768 -26.31 2.39 -16.18
N GLY A 769 -26.46 3.10 -15.05
CA GLY A 769 -27.46 2.84 -14.00
C GLY A 769 -27.21 1.54 -13.22
N LYS A 770 -25.98 1.05 -13.11
CA LYS A 770 -25.60 -0.22 -12.47
C LYS A 770 -24.39 -0.06 -11.56
N ALA A 771 -24.27 -0.92 -10.57
CA ALA A 771 -22.99 -1.09 -9.88
C ALA A 771 -22.03 -1.91 -10.78
N ILE A 772 -20.75 -1.55 -10.73
CA ILE A 772 -19.67 -2.13 -11.54
C ILE A 772 -18.62 -2.73 -10.61
N ALA A 773 -18.04 -3.85 -10.99
CA ALA A 773 -16.84 -4.39 -10.37
C ALA A 773 -15.88 -4.95 -11.42
N TYR A 774 -14.59 -4.95 -11.09
CA TYR A 774 -13.54 -5.59 -11.88
C TYR A 774 -12.89 -6.72 -11.11
N ALA A 775 -12.62 -7.82 -11.81
CA ALA A 775 -11.99 -9.00 -11.23
C ALA A 775 -11.15 -9.78 -12.24
N TYR A 776 -10.05 -10.39 -11.78
CA TYR A 776 -9.35 -11.41 -12.56
C TYR A 776 -10.02 -12.77 -12.35
N LEU A 777 -10.49 -13.36 -13.42
CA LEU A 777 -11.09 -14.70 -13.45
C LEU A 777 -10.32 -15.61 -14.39
N PRO A 778 -10.31 -16.94 -14.12
CA PRO A 778 -9.72 -17.92 -15.04
C PRO A 778 -10.29 -17.80 -16.45
N SER A 779 -9.45 -17.96 -17.47
CA SER A 779 -9.80 -17.73 -18.87
C SER A 779 -10.92 -18.62 -19.40
N ASP A 780 -11.25 -19.73 -18.71
CA ASP A 780 -12.32 -20.67 -19.07
C ASP A 780 -13.74 -20.19 -18.65
N VAL A 781 -13.87 -19.11 -17.89
CA VAL A 781 -15.16 -18.64 -17.33
C VAL A 781 -15.46 -17.15 -17.59
N VAL A 782 -14.77 -16.52 -18.54
CA VAL A 782 -14.82 -15.06 -18.77
C VAL A 782 -15.77 -14.61 -19.90
N GLU A 783 -16.60 -15.48 -20.39
CA GLU A 783 -17.53 -15.14 -21.49
C GLU A 783 -18.58 -14.10 -21.05
N PRO A 784 -18.82 -13.03 -21.82
CA PRO A 784 -19.88 -12.08 -21.54
C PRO A 784 -21.26 -12.75 -21.45
N GLY A 785 -22.07 -12.35 -20.47
CA GLY A 785 -23.34 -12.96 -20.12
C GLY A 785 -23.26 -14.06 -19.06
N THR A 786 -22.06 -14.50 -18.68
CA THR A 786 -21.87 -15.44 -17.57
C THR A 786 -22.30 -14.80 -16.26
N GLN A 787 -23.15 -15.52 -15.51
CA GLN A 787 -23.55 -15.09 -14.16
C GLN A 787 -22.54 -15.55 -13.13
N VAL A 788 -22.26 -14.67 -12.18
CA VAL A 788 -21.36 -14.90 -11.05
C VAL A 788 -22.03 -14.45 -9.77
N ASP A 789 -21.74 -15.10 -8.66
CA ASP A 789 -22.19 -14.65 -7.35
C ASP A 789 -21.02 -13.98 -6.60
N VAL A 790 -21.25 -12.80 -6.03
CA VAL A 790 -20.29 -12.04 -5.23
C VAL A 790 -20.81 -11.91 -3.81
N GLU A 791 -20.02 -12.23 -2.81
CA GLU A 791 -20.43 -12.17 -1.40
C GLU A 791 -20.20 -10.77 -0.82
N LEU A 792 -21.27 -10.03 -0.63
CA LEU A 792 -21.26 -8.70 0.01
C LEU A 792 -21.69 -8.85 1.48
N PHE A 793 -20.77 -8.66 2.43
CA PHE A 793 -21.01 -8.74 3.87
C PHE A 793 -21.79 -10.00 4.31
N GLY A 794 -21.44 -11.16 3.77
CA GLY A 794 -22.07 -12.45 4.05
C GLY A 794 -23.30 -12.78 3.20
N THR A 795 -23.69 -11.89 2.27
CA THR A 795 -24.83 -12.12 1.36
C THR A 795 -24.34 -12.29 -0.08
N TRP A 796 -24.73 -13.38 -0.73
CA TRP A 796 -24.39 -13.63 -2.13
C TRP A 796 -25.33 -12.83 -3.04
N THR A 797 -24.74 -11.97 -3.88
CA THR A 797 -25.44 -11.12 -4.86
C THR A 797 -25.01 -11.52 -6.25
N THR A 798 -25.97 -11.78 -7.15
CA THR A 798 -25.68 -12.19 -8.53
C THR A 798 -25.29 -10.98 -9.38
N GLY A 799 -24.17 -11.07 -10.06
CA GLY A 799 -23.70 -10.16 -11.09
C GLY A 799 -23.54 -10.86 -12.43
N THR A 800 -23.34 -10.09 -13.50
CA THR A 800 -23.17 -10.59 -14.86
C THR A 800 -21.88 -10.07 -15.47
N ILE A 801 -21.02 -10.94 -16.00
CA ILE A 801 -19.84 -10.56 -16.78
C ILE A 801 -20.28 -9.83 -18.04
N GLN A 802 -19.69 -8.71 -18.35
CA GLN A 802 -20.00 -7.85 -19.49
C GLN A 802 -18.86 -7.78 -20.49
N ALA A 803 -19.23 -7.49 -21.75
CA ALA A 803 -18.24 -7.03 -22.72
C ALA A 803 -17.76 -5.60 -22.36
N GLU A 804 -16.49 -5.33 -22.56
CA GLU A 804 -15.86 -4.04 -22.26
C GLU A 804 -15.54 -3.27 -23.57
N PRO A 805 -15.58 -1.94 -23.51
CA PRO A 805 -15.99 -1.10 -22.38
C PRO A 805 -17.53 -1.03 -22.24
N LEU A 806 -17.99 -0.71 -21.01
CA LEU A 806 -19.44 -0.61 -20.70
C LEU A 806 -20.09 0.65 -21.29
N PHE A 807 -19.26 1.67 -21.56
CA PHE A 807 -19.67 2.97 -22.09
C PHE A 807 -18.85 3.29 -23.36
N ASP A 808 -19.52 3.79 -24.44
CA ASP A 808 -18.91 4.22 -25.70
C ASP A 808 -17.87 3.20 -26.23
N PRO A 809 -18.30 1.94 -26.59
CA PRO A 809 -17.39 0.87 -27.02
C PRO A 809 -16.59 1.22 -28.27
N ASP A 810 -17.13 2.05 -29.17
CA ASP A 810 -16.51 2.45 -30.44
C ASP A 810 -15.55 3.64 -30.30
N ASN A 811 -15.45 4.23 -29.11
CA ASN A 811 -14.64 5.43 -28.81
C ASN A 811 -15.04 6.67 -29.66
N ASP A 812 -16.30 6.80 -30.01
CA ASP A 812 -16.80 7.90 -30.82
C ASP A 812 -16.65 9.25 -30.10
N ARG A 813 -16.93 9.27 -28.80
CA ARG A 813 -16.89 10.50 -28.00
C ARG A 813 -15.49 11.11 -27.87
N ILE A 814 -14.46 10.31 -27.78
CA ILE A 814 -13.09 10.81 -27.67
C ILE A 814 -12.46 11.20 -29.00
N ARG A 815 -13.05 10.74 -30.13
CA ARG A 815 -12.53 10.97 -31.48
C ARG A 815 -13.21 12.11 -32.24
N THR A 816 -14.29 12.66 -31.70
CA THR A 816 -15.05 13.79 -32.31
C THR A 816 -14.34 15.15 -32.34
#